data_cd7b90279df0ad454479054dc6a3653a
#
_entry.id   cd7b90279df0ad454479054dc6a3653a
#
_cell.length_a   1.000
_cell.length_b   1.000
_cell.length_c   1.000
_cell.angle_alpha   90.00
_cell.angle_beta   90.00
_cell.angle_gamma   90.00
#
_symmetry.space_group_name_H-M   'P 1'
#
loop_
_entity.id
_entity.type
_entity.pdbx_description
1 polymer ?
#
loop_
_entity_poly.entity_id
_entity_poly.type
_entity_poly.pdbx_seq_one_letter_code
_entity_poly.pdbx_strand_id
1 'polypeptide(L)'
;LLSASGPNMGHLIRPSDHQEPKKIAWLQCVGSRNHNRCDNTYCSSVCCMYAVKQAIVTAEHLSGDDISQTIFFMDLRSHGKDFEQYYESAKSKGINFVRARPHTIDPGPEGAGVSIRFTTESGQTFQEKFDMAVLSVGLETSSDALDLARKFNIELDLHRFAKSSCFEPVTSSRPGVMVTGAFSAPKAIPRSVTQASAAASAAAGLLADARGTLTRTRSWPEALDISKQRAAIGVFVCSCGINIANVVDVQELSRYAATLPNVVYVENNLFTCSADTQEMIAGKIREHNLNRIVIAACTPRTHEPLFQETLKSARLNGFMVEMANIRNQNAWVHQREPEKATQKAKFQVSMAVAKVTHSSPLKQEMLKVTSRALVVGGGIAGITSALAIADQGFETLLIERGETLGGNALSVERSFGGEPVRPMLESLIQKIEGHGNIRVLTSATLQSLSGSVGNFRSAVVAGGEEQEISYGVAVIATGGREATPTEYLYGIDRRVMTHLEFDREVLSTLPASTQSQTSEPPQSVVFIQCVGSREPARPYCSRICCIHSVKSAIQIKESSPLTQVFILNRDIRTYGVWEDYYQKARELGVIFIRYSVDKKPEVVSEDGYLAVRITDPILQMPLEIDADYLVLASGVVPNDNRNIIDLFKCNTNREGFLNEAHPKLRPVDMSVEGLFVAGMCNYPKPIDESIEQAKAAASRACVVLSKESMELGAIKSFVTEKCDGCALCIDVCPYSAISLKAVSRCKECTEIEASDIEITTSPTSAKKQIVVDSALCKGCGICFATCPKEGIMVHGFTMNELKSQVRAAIAEDGMILM
;
A
#
# COMPACT_ATOMS: atom_id res chain seq x y z
N LEU A 1 -8.79 1.44 24.72
CA LEU A 1 -8.27 2.58 25.50
C LEU A 1 -7.67 3.66 24.59
N LEU A 2 -6.70 3.31 23.73
CA LEU A 2 -5.99 4.27 22.86
C LEU A 2 -6.82 4.82 21.68
N SER A 3 -8.00 4.30 21.40
CA SER A 3 -8.83 4.76 20.31
C SER A 3 -9.62 6.02 20.70
N ALA A 4 -9.59 7.06 19.86
CA ALA A 4 -10.40 8.25 20.05
C ALA A 4 -11.92 7.97 20.07
N SER A 5 -12.36 6.86 19.43
CA SER A 5 -13.74 6.35 19.47
C SER A 5 -13.96 5.28 20.54
N GLY A 6 -12.97 5.00 21.37
CA GLY A 6 -13.07 4.05 22.47
C GLY A 6 -13.75 4.65 23.71
N PRO A 7 -13.99 3.83 24.76
CA PRO A 7 -14.74 4.25 25.94
C PRO A 7 -14.12 5.42 26.69
N ASN A 8 -12.81 5.62 26.56
CA ASN A 8 -12.08 6.70 27.21
C ASN A 8 -11.64 7.81 26.26
N MET A 9 -12.21 7.86 25.03
CA MET A 9 -11.92 8.89 24.01
C MET A 9 -10.42 9.11 23.75
N GLY A 10 -9.63 8.03 23.81
CA GLY A 10 -8.17 8.06 23.58
C GLY A 10 -7.33 8.33 24.83
N HIS A 11 -7.93 8.61 25.98
CA HIS A 11 -7.20 8.73 27.23
C HIS A 11 -6.81 7.36 27.78
N LEU A 12 -5.54 7.15 28.05
CA LEU A 12 -5.04 5.89 28.58
C LEU A 12 -5.14 5.89 30.10
N ILE A 13 -6.15 5.22 30.60
CA ILE A 13 -6.41 5.02 32.03
C ILE A 13 -6.59 3.53 32.33
N ARG A 14 -6.23 3.12 33.54
CA ARG A 14 -6.43 1.75 33.99
C ARG A 14 -7.93 1.46 34.19
N PRO A 15 -8.44 0.31 33.72
CA PRO A 15 -9.85 -0.03 33.92
C PRO A 15 -10.25 -0.23 35.40
N SER A 16 -9.27 -0.55 36.27
CA SER A 16 -9.51 -0.86 37.68
C SER A 16 -9.80 0.35 38.57
N ASP A 17 -9.14 1.48 38.34
CA ASP A 17 -9.17 2.67 39.23
C ASP A 17 -9.18 4.00 38.48
N HIS A 18 -9.26 3.98 37.16
CA HIS A 18 -9.27 5.14 36.28
C HIS A 18 -8.03 6.06 36.43
N GLN A 19 -6.90 5.53 36.97
CA GLN A 19 -5.65 6.26 37.04
C GLN A 19 -4.79 6.02 35.78
N GLU A 20 -3.91 6.96 35.43
CA GLU A 20 -2.94 6.79 34.38
C GLU A 20 -1.85 5.78 34.80
N PRO A 21 -1.53 4.76 33.95
CA PRO A 21 -0.45 3.83 34.26
C PRO A 21 0.92 4.49 34.04
N LYS A 22 1.85 4.27 34.96
CA LYS A 22 3.26 4.71 34.83
C LYS A 22 4.17 3.60 34.32
N LYS A 23 3.83 2.33 34.60
CA LYS A 23 4.64 1.20 34.22
C LYS A 23 3.79 0.12 33.53
N ILE A 24 4.08 -0.14 32.26
CA ILE A 24 3.27 -1.02 31.41
C ILE A 24 4.10 -2.19 30.88
N ALA A 25 3.57 -3.40 31.00
CA ALA A 25 4.12 -4.61 30.40
C ALA A 25 3.30 -5.04 29.17
N TRP A 26 3.99 -5.34 28.08
CA TRP A 26 3.40 -5.88 26.85
C TRP A 26 3.86 -7.33 26.69
N LEU A 27 2.93 -8.28 26.76
CA LEU A 27 3.26 -9.71 26.74
C LEU A 27 2.94 -10.31 25.38
N GLN A 28 3.99 -10.75 24.68
CA GLN A 28 3.85 -11.33 23.34
C GLN A 28 3.52 -12.82 23.38
N CYS A 29 2.94 -13.32 22.28
CA CYS A 29 2.64 -14.73 22.02
C CYS A 29 1.67 -15.36 23.05
N VAL A 30 0.74 -14.57 23.60
CA VAL A 30 -0.32 -15.11 24.46
C VAL A 30 -1.31 -15.90 23.58
N GLY A 31 -1.44 -17.21 23.84
CA GLY A 31 -2.27 -18.09 23.01
C GLY A 31 -1.74 -18.34 21.60
N SER A 32 -0.42 -18.20 21.38
CA SER A 32 0.27 -18.48 20.10
C SER A 32 1.62 -19.09 20.37
N ARG A 33 2.15 -19.92 19.43
CA ARG A 33 3.45 -20.60 19.57
C ARG A 33 3.54 -21.42 20.87
N ASN A 34 2.48 -22.10 21.21
CA ASN A 34 2.35 -22.77 22.49
C ASN A 34 1.77 -24.19 22.36
N HIS A 35 2.65 -25.17 22.23
CA HIS A 35 2.30 -26.59 22.11
C HIS A 35 1.76 -27.22 23.38
N ASN A 36 2.07 -26.65 24.56
CA ASN A 36 1.80 -27.31 25.84
C ASN A 36 0.47 -26.88 26.48
N ARG A 37 -0.12 -25.74 26.06
CA ARG A 37 -1.27 -25.17 26.76
C ARG A 37 -2.42 -24.76 25.85
N CYS A 38 -2.18 -24.68 24.55
CA CYS A 38 -3.22 -24.38 23.55
C CYS A 38 -2.88 -25.04 22.22
N ASP A 39 -3.88 -25.23 21.36
CA ASP A 39 -3.71 -25.85 20.04
C ASP A 39 -3.09 -24.92 18.99
N ASN A 40 -2.78 -23.66 19.36
CA ASN A 40 -2.26 -22.65 18.44
C ASN A 40 -0.73 -22.67 18.43
N THR A 41 -0.16 -23.60 17.68
CA THR A 41 1.29 -23.76 17.53
C THR A 41 1.90 -22.68 16.64
N TYR A 42 1.13 -22.11 15.72
CA TYR A 42 1.55 -21.10 14.78
C TYR A 42 1.74 -19.70 15.40
N CYS A 43 2.38 -18.82 14.66
CA CYS A 43 2.54 -17.40 15.00
C CYS A 43 1.34 -16.59 14.47
N SER A 44 0.75 -15.73 15.29
CA SER A 44 -0.33 -14.84 14.87
C SER A 44 0.10 -13.69 13.97
N SER A 45 1.37 -13.61 13.55
CA SER A 45 1.95 -12.69 12.56
C SER A 45 1.93 -11.19 12.92
N VAL A 46 0.89 -10.70 13.58
CA VAL A 46 0.64 -9.26 13.78
C VAL A 46 0.95 -8.74 15.18
N CYS A 47 0.99 -9.60 16.19
CA CYS A 47 1.02 -9.16 17.60
C CYS A 47 2.28 -8.35 17.94
N CYS A 48 3.47 -8.70 17.43
CA CYS A 48 4.69 -7.94 17.68
C CYS A 48 4.56 -6.49 17.24
N MET A 49 4.01 -6.27 16.05
CA MET A 49 3.84 -4.92 15.52
C MET A 49 2.68 -4.16 16.17
N TYR A 50 1.64 -4.86 16.64
CA TYR A 50 0.59 -4.23 17.45
C TYR A 50 1.15 -3.69 18.75
N ALA A 51 1.94 -4.49 19.48
CA ALA A 51 2.55 -4.06 20.73
C ALA A 51 3.52 -2.90 20.52
N VAL A 52 4.40 -2.98 19.52
CA VAL A 52 5.34 -1.89 19.18
C VAL A 52 4.58 -0.59 18.86
N LYS A 53 3.53 -0.68 18.02
CA LYS A 53 2.71 0.48 17.67
C LYS A 53 1.98 1.05 18.87
N GLN A 54 1.33 0.20 19.67
CA GLN A 54 0.58 0.64 20.84
C GLN A 54 1.52 1.27 21.89
N ALA A 55 2.71 0.72 22.10
CA ALA A 55 3.70 1.28 23.02
C ALA A 55 4.18 2.67 22.55
N ILE A 56 4.43 2.87 21.26
CA ILE A 56 4.78 4.19 20.70
C ILE A 56 3.65 5.19 20.90
N VAL A 57 2.41 4.81 20.53
CA VAL A 57 1.23 5.68 20.69
C VAL A 57 0.99 6.01 22.17
N THR A 58 1.21 5.05 23.07
CA THR A 58 1.14 5.28 24.53
C THR A 58 2.15 6.32 24.97
N ALA A 59 3.40 6.22 24.52
CA ALA A 59 4.44 7.19 24.84
C ALA A 59 4.12 8.61 24.30
N GLU A 60 3.40 8.69 23.19
CA GLU A 60 2.97 9.97 22.59
C GLU A 60 1.75 10.60 23.30
N HIS A 61 0.86 9.77 23.88
CA HIS A 61 -0.34 10.24 24.56
C HIS A 61 -0.09 10.64 26.01
N LEU A 62 0.79 9.94 26.70
CA LEU A 62 1.15 10.22 28.09
C LEU A 62 2.42 11.09 28.09
N SER A 63 2.24 12.40 28.05
CA SER A 63 3.34 13.38 28.03
C SER A 63 3.94 13.53 29.42
N GLY A 64 4.89 12.66 29.80
CA GLY A 64 5.64 12.74 31.05
C GLY A 64 6.88 11.86 31.01
N ASP A 65 8.00 12.34 31.59
CA ASP A 65 9.27 11.60 31.66
C ASP A 65 9.22 10.33 32.52
N ASP A 66 8.08 10.04 33.14
CA ASP A 66 7.91 8.98 34.15
C ASP A 66 7.31 7.67 33.61
N ILE A 67 7.11 7.51 32.26
CA ILE A 67 6.50 6.28 31.74
C ILE A 67 7.55 5.26 31.37
N SER A 68 7.49 4.09 32.02
CA SER A 68 8.30 2.93 31.67
C SER A 68 7.45 1.87 30.95
N GLN A 69 7.88 1.44 29.79
CA GLN A 69 7.21 0.40 29.01
C GLN A 69 8.17 -0.73 28.69
N THR A 70 7.74 -1.98 28.92
CA THR A 70 8.55 -3.17 28.65
C THR A 70 7.78 -4.14 27.78
N ILE A 71 8.34 -4.52 26.63
CA ILE A 71 7.81 -5.56 25.74
C ILE A 71 8.57 -6.87 25.99
N PHE A 72 7.87 -7.87 26.50
CA PHE A 72 8.38 -9.23 26.70
C PHE A 72 8.13 -10.08 25.45
N PHE A 73 9.15 -10.68 24.86
CA PHE A 73 9.06 -11.42 23.62
C PHE A 73 9.99 -12.64 23.55
N MET A 74 9.68 -13.63 22.70
CA MET A 74 10.58 -14.75 22.38
C MET A 74 11.45 -14.42 21.15
N ASP A 75 10.82 -14.11 20.03
CA ASP A 75 11.42 -13.54 18.82
C ASP A 75 10.56 -12.37 18.36
N LEU A 76 11.19 -11.24 18.04
CA LEU A 76 10.45 -10.10 17.53
C LEU A 76 10.30 -10.20 16.00
N ARG A 77 9.06 -10.37 15.56
CA ARG A 77 8.75 -10.60 14.15
C ARG A 77 8.27 -9.32 13.44
N SER A 78 9.17 -8.36 13.33
CA SER A 78 9.00 -7.13 12.55
C SER A 78 9.36 -7.39 11.08
N HIS A 79 8.50 -8.11 10.36
CA HIS A 79 8.78 -8.64 9.02
C HIS A 79 8.12 -7.86 7.85
N GLY A 80 7.26 -6.88 8.12
CA GLY A 80 6.62 -6.07 7.08
C GLY A 80 7.49 -4.94 6.56
N LYS A 81 7.05 -4.29 5.48
CA LYS A 81 7.69 -3.08 4.93
C LYS A 81 7.76 -2.01 6.03
N ASP A 82 8.94 -1.43 6.24
CA ASP A 82 9.27 -0.42 7.24
C ASP A 82 9.12 -0.86 8.72
N PHE A 83 8.75 -2.13 8.98
CA PHE A 83 8.50 -2.61 10.34
C PHE A 83 9.77 -2.70 11.19
N GLU A 84 10.93 -3.01 10.59
CA GLU A 84 12.20 -3.01 11.31
C GLU A 84 12.57 -1.60 11.77
N GLN A 85 12.42 -0.60 10.92
CA GLN A 85 12.68 0.81 11.25
C GLN A 85 11.74 1.30 12.33
N TYR A 86 10.48 0.85 12.30
CA TYR A 86 9.49 1.16 13.31
C TYR A 86 9.86 0.55 14.68
N TYR A 87 10.40 -0.66 14.68
CA TYR A 87 10.95 -1.30 15.88
C TYR A 87 12.16 -0.54 16.44
N GLU A 88 13.11 -0.16 15.59
CA GLU A 88 14.26 0.64 16.03
C GLU A 88 13.83 2.04 16.55
N SER A 89 12.82 2.64 15.94
CA SER A 89 12.21 3.88 16.46
C SER A 89 11.59 3.70 17.85
N ALA A 90 10.99 2.56 18.14
CA ALA A 90 10.47 2.28 19.49
C ALA A 90 11.59 2.22 20.53
N LYS A 91 12.72 1.59 20.21
CA LYS A 91 13.91 1.60 21.10
C LYS A 91 14.45 3.00 21.36
N SER A 92 14.55 3.81 20.31
CA SER A 92 15.02 5.19 20.43
C SER A 92 14.11 6.09 21.27
N LYS A 93 12.82 5.72 21.40
CA LYS A 93 11.84 6.36 22.28
C LYS A 93 11.84 5.80 23.72
N GLY A 94 12.82 4.98 24.10
CA GLY A 94 12.99 4.46 25.44
C GLY A 94 12.08 3.26 25.81
N ILE A 95 11.44 2.61 24.83
CA ILE A 95 10.68 1.39 25.07
C ILE A 95 11.65 0.23 25.28
N ASN A 96 11.54 -0.46 26.43
CA ASN A 96 12.39 -1.59 26.80
C ASN A 96 11.92 -2.87 26.09
N PHE A 97 12.88 -3.65 25.60
CA PHE A 97 12.63 -4.93 24.97
C PHE A 97 13.36 -6.02 25.75
N VAL A 98 12.60 -6.92 26.39
CA VAL A 98 13.14 -8.02 27.19
C VAL A 98 12.81 -9.34 26.51
N ARG A 99 13.86 -10.05 26.07
CA ARG A 99 13.70 -11.41 25.54
C ARG A 99 13.49 -12.38 26.68
N ALA A 100 12.24 -12.61 27.01
CA ALA A 100 11.82 -13.57 28.04
C ALA A 100 10.37 -13.98 27.80
N ARG A 101 10.02 -15.18 28.21
CA ARG A 101 8.61 -15.60 28.35
C ARG A 101 8.26 -15.53 29.83
N PRO A 102 7.37 -14.62 30.28
CA PRO A 102 6.94 -14.55 31.66
C PRO A 102 6.38 -15.89 32.14
N HIS A 103 6.74 -16.29 33.35
CA HIS A 103 6.31 -17.55 33.97
C HIS A 103 4.91 -17.38 34.55
N THR A 104 4.72 -16.29 35.34
CA THR A 104 3.47 -15.98 36.01
C THR A 104 3.19 -14.51 36.00
N ILE A 105 1.89 -14.17 36.06
CA ILE A 105 1.38 -12.86 36.33
C ILE A 105 0.47 -12.99 37.53
N ASP A 106 0.86 -12.40 38.64
CA ASP A 106 0.13 -12.46 39.89
C ASP A 106 -0.49 -11.09 40.18
N PRO A 107 -1.67 -11.00 40.82
CA PRO A 107 -2.22 -9.74 41.29
C PRO A 107 -1.23 -9.02 42.21
N GLY A 108 -1.11 -7.71 42.09
CA GLY A 108 -0.33 -6.89 43.01
C GLY A 108 -0.97 -6.85 44.40
N PRO A 109 -0.21 -6.43 45.45
CA PRO A 109 -0.76 -6.24 46.77
C PRO A 109 -1.99 -5.34 46.77
N GLU A 110 -3.04 -5.73 47.49
CA GLU A 110 -4.31 -4.97 47.56
C GLU A 110 -5.02 -4.75 46.23
N GLY A 111 -4.68 -5.54 45.18
CA GLY A 111 -5.23 -5.39 43.84
C GLY A 111 -4.63 -4.24 43.01
N ALA A 112 -3.57 -3.59 43.48
CA ALA A 112 -2.88 -2.54 42.77
C ALA A 112 -1.87 -3.10 41.78
N GLY A 113 -2.22 -3.09 40.47
CA GLY A 113 -1.33 -3.55 39.40
C GLY A 113 -1.11 -5.06 39.36
N VAL A 114 0.00 -5.48 38.74
CA VAL A 114 0.37 -6.89 38.58
C VAL A 114 1.87 -7.11 38.85
N SER A 115 2.23 -8.30 39.36
CA SER A 115 3.60 -8.73 39.53
C SER A 115 3.94 -9.78 38.47
N ILE A 116 5.00 -9.58 37.71
CA ILE A 116 5.42 -10.46 36.62
C ILE A 116 6.75 -11.10 36.96
N ARG A 117 6.79 -12.45 36.92
CA ARG A 117 8.01 -13.21 37.10
C ARG A 117 8.53 -13.71 35.75
N PHE A 118 9.79 -13.43 35.48
CA PHE A 118 10.45 -13.86 34.25
C PHE A 118 11.92 -14.16 34.46
N THR A 119 12.50 -14.98 33.55
CA THR A 119 13.94 -15.32 33.56
C THR A 119 14.53 -14.78 32.25
N THR A 120 15.62 -14.05 32.37
CA THR A 120 16.36 -13.53 31.21
C THR A 120 17.26 -14.59 30.58
N GLU A 121 17.87 -14.29 29.44
CA GLU A 121 18.81 -15.21 28.76
C GLU A 121 20.06 -15.53 29.59
N SER A 122 20.45 -14.65 30.49
CA SER A 122 21.53 -14.89 31.43
C SER A 122 21.18 -15.86 32.56
N GLY A 123 19.96 -16.42 32.59
CA GLY A 123 19.47 -17.32 33.62
C GLY A 123 19.01 -16.60 34.89
N GLN A 124 19.11 -15.30 35.00
CA GLN A 124 18.65 -14.52 36.15
C GLN A 124 17.13 -14.42 36.17
N THR A 125 16.52 -14.71 37.31
CA THR A 125 15.07 -14.59 37.51
C THR A 125 14.74 -13.28 38.22
N PHE A 126 13.77 -12.56 37.65
CA PHE A 126 13.27 -11.29 38.17
C PHE A 126 11.79 -11.43 38.52
N GLN A 127 11.36 -10.63 39.48
CA GLN A 127 9.97 -10.37 39.79
C GLN A 127 9.76 -8.87 39.82
N GLU A 128 8.95 -8.35 38.92
CA GLU A 128 8.81 -6.92 38.70
C GLU A 128 7.35 -6.52 38.73
N LYS A 129 7.05 -5.35 39.32
CA LYS A 129 5.69 -4.81 39.43
C LYS A 129 5.40 -3.89 38.26
N PHE A 130 4.17 -3.99 37.71
CA PHE A 130 3.63 -3.15 36.64
C PHE A 130 2.24 -2.67 37.02
N ASP A 131 1.88 -1.46 36.59
CA ASP A 131 0.55 -0.91 36.80
C ASP A 131 -0.48 -1.57 35.89
N MET A 132 -0.05 -2.00 34.70
CA MET A 132 -0.90 -2.65 33.72
C MET A 132 -0.12 -3.65 32.88
N ALA A 133 -0.74 -4.79 32.57
CA ALA A 133 -0.24 -5.77 31.61
C ALA A 133 -1.18 -5.82 30.38
N VAL A 134 -0.60 -5.69 29.19
CA VAL A 134 -1.30 -5.82 27.92
C VAL A 134 -0.98 -7.15 27.28
N LEU A 135 -2.00 -7.97 27.03
CA LEU A 135 -1.85 -9.30 26.46
C LEU A 135 -1.95 -9.23 24.94
N SER A 136 -0.87 -9.55 24.22
CA SER A 136 -0.87 -9.69 22.75
C SER A 136 -1.41 -11.07 22.40
N VAL A 137 -2.75 -11.19 22.41
CA VAL A 137 -3.46 -12.45 22.16
C VAL A 137 -3.37 -12.88 20.69
N GLY A 138 -3.46 -14.20 20.47
CA GLY A 138 -3.41 -14.80 19.14
C GLY A 138 -4.66 -14.54 18.29
N LEU A 139 -4.52 -14.80 16.98
CA LEU A 139 -5.63 -14.79 16.01
C LEU A 139 -6.05 -16.23 15.73
N GLU A 140 -7.34 -16.50 15.80
CA GLU A 140 -7.97 -17.77 15.47
C GLU A 140 -9.06 -17.58 14.42
N THR A 141 -9.41 -18.65 13.71
CA THR A 141 -10.58 -18.67 12.84
C THR A 141 -11.85 -18.66 13.68
N SER A 142 -12.77 -17.72 13.40
CA SER A 142 -14.05 -17.62 14.12
C SER A 142 -14.97 -18.80 13.85
N SER A 143 -15.87 -19.10 14.80
CA SER A 143 -16.91 -20.12 14.65
C SER A 143 -17.72 -19.94 13.36
N ASP A 144 -18.09 -18.71 13.06
CA ASP A 144 -18.89 -18.39 11.87
C ASP A 144 -18.15 -18.69 10.57
N ALA A 145 -16.82 -18.45 10.53
CA ALA A 145 -15.99 -18.80 9.38
C ALA A 145 -15.85 -20.32 9.22
N LEU A 146 -15.78 -21.07 10.32
CA LEU A 146 -15.80 -22.54 10.29
C LEU A 146 -17.16 -23.06 9.80
N ASP A 147 -18.27 -22.43 10.18
CA ASP A 147 -19.59 -22.77 9.69
C ASP A 147 -19.73 -22.48 8.19
N LEU A 148 -19.17 -21.38 7.71
CA LEU A 148 -19.11 -21.07 6.27
C LEU A 148 -18.27 -22.11 5.52
N ALA A 149 -17.12 -22.52 6.06
CA ALA A 149 -16.29 -23.55 5.44
C ALA A 149 -17.07 -24.85 5.25
N ARG A 150 -17.82 -25.28 6.26
CA ARG A 150 -18.69 -26.48 6.17
C ARG A 150 -19.79 -26.30 5.12
N LYS A 151 -20.48 -25.15 5.10
CA LYS A 151 -21.56 -24.86 4.13
C LYS A 151 -21.05 -24.84 2.68
N PHE A 152 -19.88 -24.31 2.44
CA PHE A 152 -19.27 -24.22 1.11
C PHE A 152 -18.37 -25.43 0.77
N ASN A 153 -18.20 -26.37 1.69
CA ASN A 153 -17.33 -27.54 1.53
C ASN A 153 -15.88 -27.13 1.21
N ILE A 154 -15.33 -26.17 1.97
CA ILE A 154 -13.95 -25.71 1.88
C ILE A 154 -13.09 -26.55 2.81
N GLU A 155 -11.99 -27.11 2.30
CA GLU A 155 -10.99 -27.78 3.12
C GLU A 155 -10.24 -26.78 4.00
N LEU A 156 -10.01 -27.20 5.25
CA LEU A 156 -9.22 -26.43 6.21
C LEU A 156 -7.86 -27.12 6.44
N ASP A 157 -6.86 -26.32 6.75
CA ASP A 157 -5.57 -26.82 7.21
C ASP A 157 -5.65 -27.30 8.69
N LEU A 158 -4.52 -27.77 9.23
CA LEU A 158 -4.45 -28.24 10.62
C LEU A 158 -4.78 -27.16 11.67
N HIS A 159 -4.62 -25.88 11.31
CA HIS A 159 -4.91 -24.73 12.16
C HIS A 159 -6.30 -24.14 11.93
N ARG A 160 -7.15 -24.82 11.14
CA ARG A 160 -8.53 -24.40 10.80
C ARG A 160 -8.59 -23.16 9.89
N PHE A 161 -7.51 -22.80 9.19
CA PHE A 161 -7.55 -21.83 8.12
C PHE A 161 -7.91 -22.51 6.80
N ALA A 162 -8.50 -21.75 5.89
CA ALA A 162 -8.84 -22.24 4.57
C ALA A 162 -7.58 -22.63 3.79
N LYS A 163 -7.53 -23.87 3.32
CA LYS A 163 -6.39 -24.41 2.57
C LYS A 163 -6.29 -23.79 1.19
N SER A 164 -5.10 -23.31 0.86
CA SER A 164 -4.73 -22.77 -0.46
C SER A 164 -3.31 -23.22 -0.81
N SER A 165 -2.90 -23.11 -2.08
CA SER A 165 -1.53 -23.39 -2.48
C SER A 165 -0.70 -22.11 -2.63
N CYS A 166 0.63 -22.26 -2.69
CA CYS A 166 1.55 -21.14 -2.90
C CYS A 166 1.30 -20.43 -4.25
N PHE A 167 0.94 -21.20 -5.28
CA PHE A 167 0.71 -20.67 -6.63
C PHE A 167 -0.73 -20.23 -6.87
N GLU A 168 -1.67 -20.64 -6.01
CA GLU A 168 -3.07 -20.19 -6.01
C GLU A 168 -3.50 -19.73 -4.61
N PRO A 169 -2.89 -18.63 -4.09
CA PRO A 169 -3.00 -18.25 -2.67
C PRO A 169 -4.37 -17.69 -2.27
N VAL A 170 -5.24 -17.38 -3.22
CA VAL A 170 -6.61 -16.87 -2.97
C VAL A 170 -7.71 -17.84 -3.42
N THR A 171 -7.33 -18.98 -3.98
CA THR A 171 -8.28 -20.01 -4.43
C THR A 171 -8.44 -21.07 -3.34
N SER A 172 -9.69 -21.41 -2.99
CA SER A 172 -9.98 -22.48 -2.04
C SER A 172 -9.98 -23.86 -2.72
N SER A 173 -10.11 -24.92 -1.94
CA SER A 173 -10.33 -26.30 -2.46
C SER A 173 -11.64 -26.44 -3.26
N ARG A 174 -12.57 -25.50 -3.12
CA ARG A 174 -13.85 -25.46 -3.84
C ARG A 174 -13.76 -24.56 -5.07
N PRO A 175 -13.89 -25.08 -6.30
CA PRO A 175 -13.90 -24.27 -7.52
C PRO A 175 -14.96 -23.16 -7.46
N GLY A 176 -14.58 -21.94 -7.87
CA GLY A 176 -15.44 -20.76 -7.85
C GLY A 176 -15.58 -20.07 -6.47
N VAL A 177 -14.95 -20.61 -5.42
CA VAL A 177 -14.92 -20.00 -4.09
C VAL A 177 -13.51 -19.51 -3.76
N MET A 178 -13.36 -18.21 -3.60
CA MET A 178 -12.10 -17.56 -3.23
C MET A 178 -12.07 -17.28 -1.72
N VAL A 179 -10.87 -17.27 -1.15
CA VAL A 179 -10.62 -17.01 0.27
C VAL A 179 -9.61 -15.88 0.45
N THR A 180 -9.86 -15.01 1.43
CA THR A 180 -9.01 -13.85 1.69
C THR A 180 -8.90 -13.51 3.18
N GLY A 181 -7.92 -12.66 3.53
CA GLY A 181 -7.78 -12.12 4.87
C GLY A 181 -7.43 -13.17 5.92
N ALA A 182 -7.83 -12.93 7.16
CA ALA A 182 -7.46 -13.77 8.30
C ALA A 182 -7.99 -15.21 8.22
N PHE A 183 -9.01 -15.47 7.41
CA PHE A 183 -9.52 -16.82 7.20
C PHE A 183 -8.54 -17.72 6.42
N SER A 184 -7.66 -17.18 5.58
CA SER A 184 -6.65 -17.97 4.88
C SER A 184 -5.33 -18.13 5.64
N ALA A 185 -4.98 -17.26 6.54
CA ALA A 185 -3.92 -17.34 7.57
C ALA A 185 -3.84 -16.03 8.36
N PRO A 186 -3.19 -15.99 9.54
CA PRO A 186 -2.94 -14.75 10.26
C PRO A 186 -2.09 -13.77 9.43
N LYS A 187 -2.57 -12.55 9.21
CA LYS A 187 -1.88 -11.53 8.41
C LYS A 187 -2.30 -10.10 8.74
N ALA A 188 -1.46 -9.14 8.34
CA ALA A 188 -1.69 -7.72 8.53
C ALA A 188 -2.70 -7.15 7.53
N ILE A 189 -3.28 -5.98 7.86
CA ILE A 189 -4.28 -5.28 7.01
C ILE A 189 -3.79 -5.07 5.57
N PRO A 190 -2.55 -4.60 5.29
CA PRO A 190 -2.09 -4.40 3.92
C PRO A 190 -2.17 -5.67 3.06
N ARG A 191 -1.74 -6.81 3.60
CA ARG A 191 -1.82 -8.10 2.91
C ARG A 191 -3.28 -8.55 2.71
N SER A 192 -4.16 -8.31 3.68
CA SER A 192 -5.59 -8.64 3.55
C SER A 192 -6.26 -7.85 2.42
N VAL A 193 -5.94 -6.55 2.27
CA VAL A 193 -6.45 -5.72 1.16
C VAL A 193 -5.88 -6.19 -0.19
N THR A 194 -4.60 -6.54 -0.23
CA THR A 194 -3.97 -7.12 -1.43
C THR A 194 -4.66 -8.43 -1.83
N GLN A 195 -4.87 -9.34 -0.87
CA GLN A 195 -5.59 -10.60 -1.14
C GLN A 195 -7.03 -10.39 -1.60
N ALA A 196 -7.75 -9.44 -1.01
CA ALA A 196 -9.12 -9.13 -1.45
C ALA A 196 -9.15 -8.69 -2.92
N SER A 197 -8.21 -7.83 -3.34
CA SER A 197 -8.06 -7.45 -4.74
C SER A 197 -7.63 -8.61 -5.64
N ALA A 198 -6.76 -9.51 -5.15
CA ALA A 198 -6.34 -10.70 -5.87
C ALA A 198 -7.50 -11.70 -6.07
N ALA A 199 -8.34 -11.89 -5.05
CA ALA A 199 -9.53 -12.74 -5.15
C ALA A 199 -10.56 -12.15 -6.14
N ALA A 200 -10.73 -10.82 -6.12
CA ALA A 200 -11.56 -10.14 -7.12
C ALA A 200 -11.04 -10.35 -8.55
N SER A 201 -9.70 -10.34 -8.76
CA SER A 201 -9.10 -10.67 -10.05
C SER A 201 -9.39 -12.11 -10.49
N ALA A 202 -9.23 -13.07 -9.57
CA ALA A 202 -9.51 -14.48 -9.85
C ALA A 202 -11.00 -14.70 -10.21
N ALA A 203 -11.90 -14.07 -9.46
CA ALA A 203 -13.34 -14.12 -9.76
C ALA A 203 -13.68 -13.45 -11.10
N ALA A 204 -13.06 -12.30 -11.41
CA ALA A 204 -13.26 -11.59 -12.67
C ALA A 204 -12.77 -12.38 -13.89
N GLY A 205 -11.67 -13.14 -13.75
CA GLY A 205 -11.22 -14.07 -14.80
C GLY A 205 -12.26 -15.15 -15.10
N LEU A 206 -12.85 -15.77 -14.09
CA LEU A 206 -13.92 -16.76 -14.26
C LEU A 206 -15.20 -16.18 -14.88
N LEU A 207 -15.43 -14.89 -14.70
CA LEU A 207 -16.63 -14.19 -15.19
C LEU A 207 -16.34 -13.31 -16.42
N ALA A 208 -15.18 -13.47 -17.07
CA ALA A 208 -14.74 -12.61 -18.18
C ALA A 208 -15.76 -12.56 -19.32
N ASP A 209 -16.30 -13.72 -19.73
CA ASP A 209 -17.29 -13.83 -20.81
C ASP A 209 -18.65 -13.19 -20.46
N ALA A 210 -18.97 -13.09 -19.17
CA ALA A 210 -20.21 -12.48 -18.69
C ALA A 210 -20.06 -10.97 -18.39
N ARG A 211 -18.85 -10.41 -18.56
CA ARG A 211 -18.58 -8.99 -18.26
C ARG A 211 -19.48 -8.07 -19.08
N GLY A 212 -20.10 -7.10 -18.42
CA GLY A 212 -20.96 -6.11 -19.06
C GLY A 212 -22.40 -6.57 -19.32
N THR A 213 -22.72 -7.87 -19.27
CA THR A 213 -24.06 -8.39 -19.58
C THR A 213 -25.16 -7.91 -18.62
N LEU A 214 -24.79 -7.66 -17.35
CA LEU A 214 -25.71 -7.19 -16.31
C LEU A 214 -25.41 -5.76 -15.86
N THR A 215 -24.45 -5.05 -16.52
CA THR A 215 -24.09 -3.70 -16.17
C THR A 215 -25.24 -2.75 -16.47
N ARG A 216 -25.64 -1.97 -15.46
CA ARG A 216 -26.61 -0.89 -15.62
C ARG A 216 -25.85 0.43 -15.66
N THR A 217 -25.91 1.10 -16.80
CA THR A 217 -25.36 2.46 -16.95
C THR A 217 -26.33 3.43 -16.32
N ARG A 218 -25.87 4.22 -15.36
CA ARG A 218 -26.66 5.29 -14.77
C ARG A 218 -26.63 6.48 -15.72
N SER A 219 -27.78 6.86 -16.27
CA SER A 219 -27.94 8.06 -17.09
C SER A 219 -28.44 9.21 -16.21
N TRP A 220 -27.86 10.38 -16.44
CA TRP A 220 -28.30 11.61 -15.77
C TRP A 220 -29.16 12.44 -16.72
N PRO A 221 -30.21 13.11 -16.24
CA PRO A 221 -30.97 14.07 -17.06
C PRO A 221 -30.06 15.23 -17.48
N GLU A 222 -30.33 15.81 -18.65
CA GLU A 222 -29.57 16.95 -19.15
C GLU A 222 -29.60 18.13 -18.17
N ALA A 223 -28.44 18.74 -17.94
CA ALA A 223 -28.31 19.87 -17.02
C ALA A 223 -28.98 21.11 -17.57
N LEU A 224 -29.62 21.89 -16.72
CA LEU A 224 -30.24 23.18 -17.07
C LEU A 224 -29.14 24.19 -17.36
N ASP A 225 -29.37 25.00 -18.40
CA ASP A 225 -28.53 26.21 -18.68
C ASP A 225 -28.85 27.30 -17.64
N ILE A 226 -27.88 27.52 -16.74
CA ILE A 226 -27.96 28.55 -15.69
C ILE A 226 -27.08 29.78 -15.96
N SER A 227 -26.45 29.86 -17.14
CA SER A 227 -25.45 30.88 -17.49
C SER A 227 -25.97 32.32 -17.36
N LYS A 228 -27.26 32.54 -17.60
CA LYS A 228 -27.94 33.86 -17.52
C LYS A 228 -28.72 34.08 -16.22
N GLN A 229 -28.70 33.11 -15.29
CA GLN A 229 -29.47 33.19 -14.04
C GLN A 229 -28.63 33.86 -12.93
N ARG A 230 -29.31 34.65 -12.09
CA ARG A 230 -28.70 35.11 -10.83
C ARG A 230 -28.43 33.93 -9.92
N ALA A 231 -27.39 34.05 -9.11
CA ALA A 231 -27.08 33.01 -8.11
C ALA A 231 -28.24 32.84 -7.13
N ALA A 232 -28.72 31.60 -6.99
CA ALA A 232 -29.71 31.17 -6.01
C ALA A 232 -29.10 29.98 -5.26
N ILE A 233 -28.57 30.24 -4.05
CA ILE A 233 -27.70 29.32 -3.31
C ILE A 233 -28.50 28.61 -2.24
N GLY A 234 -28.37 27.25 -2.23
CA GLY A 234 -28.79 26.43 -1.08
C GLY A 234 -27.60 26.06 -0.21
N VAL A 235 -27.70 26.24 1.09
CA VAL A 235 -26.68 25.86 2.07
C VAL A 235 -27.18 24.71 2.91
N PHE A 236 -26.46 23.58 2.92
CA PHE A 236 -26.79 22.39 3.70
C PHE A 236 -25.71 22.16 4.76
N VAL A 237 -26.09 22.26 6.04
CA VAL A 237 -25.17 22.16 7.17
C VAL A 237 -25.28 20.76 7.77
N CYS A 238 -24.14 20.05 7.87
CA CYS A 238 -24.06 18.71 8.44
C CYS A 238 -23.78 18.75 9.94
N SER A 239 -24.57 18.06 10.74
CA SER A 239 -24.30 17.85 12.17
C SER A 239 -23.26 16.76 12.41
N CYS A 240 -23.20 15.73 11.55
CA CYS A 240 -22.28 14.58 11.62
C CYS A 240 -22.15 14.00 13.05
N GLY A 241 -23.25 13.95 13.80
CA GLY A 241 -23.26 13.50 15.18
C GLY A 241 -22.25 14.25 16.05
N ILE A 242 -21.43 13.51 16.77
CA ILE A 242 -20.40 14.09 17.66
C ILE A 242 -19.21 14.75 16.93
N ASN A 243 -19.05 14.52 15.62
CA ASN A 243 -17.87 14.99 14.89
C ASN A 243 -17.90 16.48 14.53
N ILE A 244 -19.10 17.06 14.40
CA ILE A 244 -19.27 18.49 14.08
C ILE A 244 -20.11 19.17 15.17
N ALA A 245 -21.35 18.73 15.39
CA ALA A 245 -22.28 19.39 16.28
C ALA A 245 -21.88 19.36 17.76
N ASN A 246 -20.96 18.49 18.17
CA ASN A 246 -20.40 18.50 19.52
C ASN A 246 -19.42 19.67 19.77
N VAL A 247 -18.97 20.34 18.72
CA VAL A 247 -17.97 21.43 18.80
C VAL A 247 -18.49 22.71 18.16
N VAL A 248 -19.13 22.60 16.97
CA VAL A 248 -19.69 23.74 16.23
C VAL A 248 -21.18 23.85 16.51
N ASP A 249 -21.65 25.04 16.90
CA ASP A 249 -23.09 25.32 16.96
C ASP A 249 -23.67 25.41 15.54
N VAL A 250 -24.18 24.27 15.08
CA VAL A 250 -24.71 24.11 13.71
C VAL A 250 -26.01 24.90 13.52
N GLN A 251 -26.75 25.19 14.59
CA GLN A 251 -27.98 26.00 14.53
C GLN A 251 -27.62 27.48 14.34
N GLU A 252 -26.65 27.97 15.07
CA GLU A 252 -26.14 29.31 14.91
C GLU A 252 -25.51 29.49 13.52
N LEU A 253 -24.73 28.50 13.05
CA LEU A 253 -24.15 28.49 11.70
C LEU A 253 -25.23 28.53 10.61
N SER A 254 -26.32 27.79 10.77
CA SER A 254 -27.43 27.78 9.79
C SER A 254 -28.16 29.13 9.76
N ARG A 255 -28.40 29.74 10.94
CA ARG A 255 -28.98 31.10 11.03
C ARG A 255 -28.09 32.14 10.35
N TYR A 256 -26.80 32.07 10.60
CA TYR A 256 -25.82 32.93 9.95
C TYR A 256 -25.80 32.73 8.43
N ALA A 257 -25.76 31.48 7.95
CA ALA A 257 -25.76 31.18 6.52
C ALA A 257 -26.96 31.79 5.77
N ALA A 258 -28.12 31.85 6.42
CA ALA A 258 -29.32 32.44 5.85
C ALA A 258 -29.24 33.97 5.65
N THR A 259 -28.28 34.65 6.29
CA THR A 259 -28.06 36.10 6.14
C THR A 259 -27.11 36.43 4.99
N LEU A 260 -26.43 35.42 4.40
CA LEU A 260 -25.43 35.63 3.37
C LEU A 260 -26.06 36.02 2.02
N PRO A 261 -25.37 36.84 1.21
CA PRO A 261 -25.87 37.24 -0.12
C PRO A 261 -26.15 36.04 -1.02
N ASN A 262 -27.24 36.11 -1.80
CA ASN A 262 -27.70 35.08 -2.73
C ASN A 262 -28.07 33.72 -2.10
N VAL A 263 -28.04 33.56 -0.79
CA VAL A 263 -28.57 32.37 -0.11
C VAL A 263 -30.09 32.45 -0.07
N VAL A 264 -30.75 31.47 -0.65
CA VAL A 264 -32.21 31.38 -0.78
C VAL A 264 -32.78 30.34 0.17
N TYR A 265 -31.99 29.30 0.48
CA TYR A 265 -32.42 28.19 1.30
C TYR A 265 -31.29 27.69 2.20
N VAL A 266 -31.60 27.38 3.46
CA VAL A 266 -30.64 26.77 4.40
C VAL A 266 -31.32 25.63 5.16
N GLU A 267 -30.67 24.52 5.27
CA GLU A 267 -31.13 23.38 6.05
C GLU A 267 -30.02 22.72 6.84
N ASN A 268 -30.29 22.29 8.06
CA ASN A 268 -29.43 21.51 8.91
C ASN A 268 -29.83 20.03 8.83
N ASN A 269 -28.87 19.16 8.56
CA ASN A 269 -29.09 17.73 8.42
C ASN A 269 -28.21 16.95 9.40
N LEU A 270 -28.71 15.84 9.92
CA LEU A 270 -27.94 14.99 10.82
C LEU A 270 -26.72 14.38 10.10
N PHE A 271 -26.93 13.83 8.90
CA PHE A 271 -25.90 13.30 8.01
C PHE A 271 -26.19 13.73 6.57
N THR A 272 -25.57 14.82 6.13
CA THR A 272 -25.77 15.36 4.78
C THR A 272 -25.41 14.34 3.67
N CYS A 273 -24.55 13.35 3.95
CA CYS A 273 -24.13 12.32 3.00
C CYS A 273 -25.04 11.07 2.99
N SER A 274 -26.10 10.99 3.80
CA SER A 274 -27.02 9.84 3.78
C SER A 274 -27.91 9.84 2.53
N ALA A 275 -28.42 8.68 2.12
CA ALA A 275 -29.19 8.51 0.89
C ALA A 275 -30.48 9.33 0.89
N ASP A 276 -31.22 9.31 2.02
CA ASP A 276 -32.43 10.09 2.23
C ASP A 276 -32.18 11.60 2.14
N THR A 277 -31.05 12.08 2.72
CA THR A 277 -30.67 13.49 2.61
C THR A 277 -30.26 13.86 1.18
N GLN A 278 -29.63 12.97 0.41
CA GLN A 278 -29.34 13.21 -1.00
C GLN A 278 -30.62 13.41 -1.83
N GLU A 279 -31.63 12.57 -1.60
CA GLU A 279 -32.94 12.69 -2.24
C GLU A 279 -33.63 14.01 -1.83
N MET A 280 -33.56 14.36 -0.55
CA MET A 280 -34.09 15.62 -0.04
C MET A 280 -33.38 16.83 -0.67
N ILE A 281 -32.04 16.86 -0.72
CA ILE A 281 -31.27 17.93 -1.37
C ILE A 281 -31.72 18.08 -2.83
N ALA A 282 -31.81 16.98 -3.60
CA ALA A 282 -32.29 17.00 -4.98
C ALA A 282 -33.73 17.53 -5.10
N GLY A 283 -34.58 17.24 -4.11
CA GLY A 283 -35.94 17.79 -3.99
C GLY A 283 -35.93 19.31 -3.76
N LYS A 284 -35.12 19.79 -2.81
CA LYS A 284 -35.00 21.21 -2.47
C LYS A 284 -34.38 22.04 -3.58
N ILE A 285 -33.47 21.48 -4.35
CA ILE A 285 -32.92 22.12 -5.57
C ILE A 285 -34.08 22.47 -6.52
N ARG A 286 -34.98 21.53 -6.76
CA ARG A 286 -36.14 21.75 -7.66
C ARG A 286 -37.19 22.69 -7.05
N GLU A 287 -37.53 22.52 -5.78
CA GLU A 287 -38.55 23.26 -5.05
C GLU A 287 -38.21 24.77 -4.99
N HIS A 288 -36.98 25.09 -4.66
CA HIS A 288 -36.53 26.47 -4.48
C HIS A 288 -35.76 27.04 -5.70
N ASN A 289 -35.73 26.33 -6.83
CA ASN A 289 -35.00 26.71 -8.03
C ASN A 289 -33.53 27.08 -7.75
N LEU A 290 -32.88 26.28 -6.87
CA LEU A 290 -31.50 26.50 -6.52
C LEU A 290 -30.61 26.17 -7.72
N ASN A 291 -29.61 27.00 -7.98
CA ASN A 291 -28.69 26.79 -9.08
C ASN A 291 -27.22 26.72 -8.64
N ARG A 292 -26.97 26.86 -7.34
CA ARG A 292 -25.67 26.67 -6.69
C ARG A 292 -25.87 26.08 -5.29
N ILE A 293 -24.93 25.23 -4.87
CA ILE A 293 -25.07 24.51 -3.58
C ILE A 293 -23.80 24.71 -2.78
N VAL A 294 -23.95 24.95 -1.48
CA VAL A 294 -22.88 24.89 -0.49
C VAL A 294 -23.16 23.76 0.50
N ILE A 295 -22.19 22.87 0.69
CA ILE A 295 -22.23 21.78 1.66
C ILE A 295 -21.25 22.07 2.78
N ALA A 296 -21.74 22.50 3.93
CA ALA A 296 -20.92 22.69 5.13
C ALA A 296 -20.83 21.37 5.91
N ALA A 297 -19.77 20.59 5.68
CA ALA A 297 -19.64 19.22 6.18
C ALA A 297 -18.18 18.79 6.37
N CYS A 298 -17.87 17.56 6.03
CA CYS A 298 -16.52 16.98 6.04
C CYS A 298 -15.68 17.43 4.84
N THR A 299 -14.48 16.81 4.68
CA THR A 299 -13.59 17.12 3.56
C THR A 299 -14.21 16.73 2.21
N PRO A 300 -14.05 17.58 1.16
CA PRO A 300 -14.47 17.26 -0.21
C PRO A 300 -13.86 15.95 -0.73
N ARG A 301 -12.64 15.60 -0.31
CA ARG A 301 -11.97 14.35 -0.71
C ARG A 301 -12.78 13.08 -0.43
N THR A 302 -13.74 13.13 0.48
CA THR A 302 -14.54 11.96 0.86
C THR A 302 -15.83 11.86 0.07
N HIS A 303 -16.57 12.98 -0.07
CA HIS A 303 -17.96 12.93 -0.54
C HIS A 303 -18.29 13.93 -1.66
N GLU A 304 -17.34 14.67 -2.20
CA GLU A 304 -17.63 15.61 -3.30
C GLU A 304 -18.26 14.90 -4.51
N PRO A 305 -17.78 13.72 -4.96
CA PRO A 305 -18.44 13.01 -6.07
C PRO A 305 -19.91 12.65 -5.79
N LEU A 306 -20.25 12.31 -4.55
CA LEU A 306 -21.63 12.01 -4.13
C LEU A 306 -22.54 13.23 -4.33
N PHE A 307 -22.10 14.41 -3.88
CA PHE A 307 -22.87 15.65 -4.05
C PHE A 307 -22.93 16.08 -5.53
N GLN A 308 -21.87 15.86 -6.31
CA GLN A 308 -21.90 16.08 -7.75
C GLN A 308 -22.97 15.21 -8.44
N GLU A 309 -23.09 13.94 -8.06
CA GLU A 309 -24.14 13.04 -8.56
C GLU A 309 -25.54 13.51 -8.13
N THR A 310 -25.69 14.01 -6.91
CA THR A 310 -26.96 14.57 -6.41
C THR A 310 -27.39 15.77 -7.25
N LEU A 311 -26.47 16.68 -7.56
CA LEU A 311 -26.76 17.82 -8.43
C LEU A 311 -27.15 17.35 -9.85
N LYS A 312 -26.42 16.40 -10.42
CA LYS A 312 -26.76 15.80 -11.74
C LYS A 312 -28.17 15.20 -11.72
N SER A 313 -28.58 14.53 -10.65
CA SER A 313 -29.94 13.99 -10.50
C SER A 313 -31.04 15.06 -10.45
N ALA A 314 -30.68 16.26 -9.99
CA ALA A 314 -31.55 17.41 -9.92
C ALA A 314 -31.45 18.32 -11.16
N ARG A 315 -30.80 17.88 -12.24
CA ARG A 315 -30.56 18.63 -13.48
C ARG A 315 -29.64 19.84 -13.31
N LEU A 316 -28.78 19.86 -12.31
CA LEU A 316 -27.69 20.84 -12.21
C LEU A 316 -26.37 20.24 -12.69
N ASN A 317 -25.49 21.11 -13.21
CA ASN A 317 -24.11 20.73 -13.47
C ASN A 317 -23.44 20.31 -12.16
N GLY A 318 -22.77 19.17 -12.10
CA GLY A 318 -22.17 18.61 -10.90
C GLY A 318 -21.11 19.51 -10.23
N PHE A 319 -20.54 20.47 -10.97
CA PHE A 319 -19.54 21.40 -10.44
C PHE A 319 -20.14 22.70 -9.83
N MET A 320 -21.47 22.78 -9.75
CA MET A 320 -22.14 23.89 -9.07
C MET A 320 -22.28 23.66 -7.57
N VAL A 321 -21.35 22.89 -6.97
CA VAL A 321 -21.25 22.65 -5.54
C VAL A 321 -19.91 23.11 -4.99
N GLU A 322 -19.92 23.74 -3.82
CA GLU A 322 -18.72 24.05 -3.02
C GLU A 322 -18.84 23.44 -1.63
N MET A 323 -17.78 22.82 -1.13
CA MET A 323 -17.78 22.20 0.18
C MET A 323 -16.97 23.01 1.20
N ALA A 324 -17.63 23.51 2.25
CA ALA A 324 -16.97 24.09 3.41
C ALA A 324 -16.59 22.99 4.40
N ASN A 325 -15.29 22.75 4.59
CA ASN A 325 -14.76 21.70 5.45
C ASN A 325 -14.79 22.12 6.93
N ILE A 326 -15.96 22.04 7.55
CA ILE A 326 -16.19 22.41 8.97
C ILE A 326 -15.86 21.27 9.95
N ARG A 327 -15.47 20.09 9.47
CA ARG A 327 -15.07 18.96 10.30
C ARG A 327 -13.55 18.85 10.44
N ASN A 328 -12.85 18.44 9.38
CA ASN A 328 -11.42 18.11 9.43
C ASN A 328 -10.54 19.35 9.66
N GLN A 329 -10.91 20.49 9.10
CA GLN A 329 -10.18 21.76 9.23
C GLN A 329 -10.71 22.67 10.33
N ASN A 330 -11.76 22.25 11.05
CA ASN A 330 -12.39 23.05 12.08
C ASN A 330 -12.72 22.24 13.34
N ALA A 331 -13.84 21.54 13.41
CA ALA A 331 -14.30 20.86 14.62
C ALA A 331 -13.24 19.93 15.24
N TRP A 332 -12.52 19.17 14.42
CA TRP A 332 -11.44 18.29 14.91
C TRP A 332 -10.19 19.02 15.39
N VAL A 333 -9.91 20.22 14.86
CA VAL A 333 -8.75 21.03 15.25
C VAL A 333 -9.04 21.86 16.51
N HIS A 334 -10.28 22.31 16.68
CA HIS A 334 -10.68 23.26 17.71
C HIS A 334 -11.62 22.67 18.77
N GLN A 335 -11.49 21.38 19.08
CA GLN A 335 -12.36 20.68 20.03
C GLN A 335 -12.49 21.35 21.40
N ARG A 336 -11.44 22.06 21.84
CA ARG A 336 -11.36 22.73 23.14
C ARG A 336 -11.84 24.19 23.10
N GLU A 337 -12.22 24.70 21.93
CA GLU A 337 -12.61 26.10 21.72
C GLU A 337 -13.88 26.20 20.86
N PRO A 338 -15.05 25.72 21.34
CA PRO A 338 -16.28 25.61 20.54
C PRO A 338 -16.77 26.96 19.96
N GLU A 339 -16.63 28.05 20.71
CA GLU A 339 -17.04 29.38 20.24
C GLU A 339 -16.20 29.84 19.06
N LYS A 340 -14.85 29.66 19.12
CA LYS A 340 -13.94 29.97 18.02
C LYS A 340 -14.17 29.03 16.85
N ALA A 341 -14.46 27.75 17.12
CA ALA A 341 -14.82 26.79 16.08
C ALA A 341 -16.07 27.20 15.32
N THR A 342 -17.12 27.65 16.04
CA THR A 342 -18.35 28.15 15.43
C THR A 342 -18.08 29.40 14.59
N GLN A 343 -17.30 30.33 15.10
CA GLN A 343 -16.94 31.55 14.37
C GLN A 343 -16.14 31.21 13.11
N LYS A 344 -15.16 30.32 13.21
CA LYS A 344 -14.40 29.83 12.04
C LYS A 344 -15.29 29.13 11.02
N ALA A 345 -16.31 28.36 11.45
CA ALA A 345 -17.26 27.71 10.55
C ALA A 345 -18.06 28.75 9.75
N LYS A 346 -18.46 29.88 10.37
CA LYS A 346 -19.11 31.00 9.68
C LYS A 346 -18.22 31.56 8.58
N PHE A 347 -16.94 31.83 8.84
CA PHE A 347 -15.99 32.26 7.81
C PHE A 347 -15.87 31.25 6.66
N GLN A 348 -15.74 29.96 6.99
CA GLN A 348 -15.62 28.91 5.96
C GLN A 348 -16.87 28.85 5.06
N VAL A 349 -18.08 28.99 5.64
CA VAL A 349 -19.33 29.00 4.86
C VAL A 349 -19.47 30.30 4.06
N SER A 350 -19.12 31.44 4.62
CA SER A 350 -19.13 32.73 3.92
C SER A 350 -18.20 32.69 2.69
N MET A 351 -16.98 32.18 2.85
CA MET A 351 -16.01 31.99 1.75
C MET A 351 -16.55 31.06 0.67
N ALA A 352 -17.20 29.94 1.06
CA ALA A 352 -17.77 28.98 0.13
C ALA A 352 -18.96 29.59 -0.66
N VAL A 353 -19.83 30.33 -0.01
CA VAL A 353 -20.94 31.08 -0.63
C VAL A 353 -20.40 32.13 -1.61
N ALA A 354 -19.38 32.88 -1.20
CA ALA A 354 -18.79 33.91 -2.04
C ALA A 354 -18.13 33.29 -3.30
N LYS A 355 -17.44 32.15 -3.17
CA LYS A 355 -16.83 31.43 -4.29
C LYS A 355 -17.89 30.90 -5.25
N VAL A 356 -18.86 30.11 -4.74
CA VAL A 356 -19.84 29.45 -5.60
C VAL A 356 -20.76 30.45 -6.34
N THR A 357 -20.89 31.66 -5.82
CA THR A 357 -21.61 32.76 -6.51
C THR A 357 -21.03 33.04 -7.89
N HIS A 358 -19.70 32.91 -8.03
CA HIS A 358 -18.97 33.19 -9.29
C HIS A 358 -18.64 31.92 -10.08
N SER A 359 -18.97 30.75 -9.56
CA SER A 359 -18.71 29.49 -10.24
C SER A 359 -19.58 29.32 -11.48
N SER A 360 -19.00 28.71 -12.49
CA SER A 360 -19.64 28.44 -13.80
C SER A 360 -19.74 26.93 -14.02
N PRO A 361 -20.74 26.45 -14.78
CA PRO A 361 -20.81 25.04 -15.17
C PRO A 361 -19.55 24.61 -15.91
N LEU A 362 -18.96 23.48 -15.48
CA LEU A 362 -17.78 22.93 -16.12
C LEU A 362 -18.15 21.73 -17.00
N LYS A 363 -17.48 21.61 -18.14
CA LYS A 363 -17.61 20.47 -19.05
C LYS A 363 -16.55 19.42 -18.70
N GLN A 364 -16.95 18.17 -18.60
CA GLN A 364 -16.02 17.06 -18.48
C GLN A 364 -15.66 16.53 -19.85
N GLU A 365 -14.36 16.39 -20.11
CA GLU A 365 -13.86 15.77 -21.32
C GLU A 365 -13.78 14.24 -21.13
N MET A 366 -14.08 13.51 -22.21
CA MET A 366 -13.99 12.04 -22.25
C MET A 366 -12.73 11.64 -23.00
N LEU A 367 -11.88 10.85 -22.37
CA LEU A 367 -10.68 10.28 -22.97
C LEU A 367 -10.92 8.81 -23.29
N LYS A 368 -10.79 8.41 -24.57
CA LYS A 368 -10.89 7.00 -24.98
C LYS A 368 -9.77 6.19 -24.34
N VAL A 369 -10.06 5.02 -23.84
CA VAL A 369 -9.08 4.13 -23.18
C VAL A 369 -8.56 3.09 -24.17
N THR A 370 -7.23 2.93 -24.22
CA THR A 370 -6.56 1.83 -24.92
C THR A 370 -6.67 0.58 -24.06
N SER A 371 -7.47 -0.39 -24.45
CA SER A 371 -7.74 -1.62 -23.69
C SER A 371 -6.59 -2.64 -23.78
N ARG A 372 -5.35 -2.18 -23.58
CA ARG A 372 -4.12 -2.98 -23.56
C ARG A 372 -3.31 -2.65 -22.33
N ALA A 373 -2.74 -3.68 -21.69
CA ALA A 373 -1.80 -3.50 -20.58
C ALA A 373 -0.34 -3.68 -21.05
N LEU A 374 0.56 -2.96 -20.39
CA LEU A 374 1.98 -3.22 -20.42
C LEU A 374 2.39 -3.85 -19.08
N VAL A 375 3.12 -4.96 -19.11
CA VAL A 375 3.75 -5.57 -17.93
C VAL A 375 5.25 -5.53 -18.11
N VAL A 376 5.97 -4.94 -17.15
CA VAL A 376 7.41 -4.75 -17.19
C VAL A 376 8.09 -5.70 -16.21
N GLY A 377 8.78 -6.72 -16.74
CA GLY A 377 9.49 -7.76 -15.99
C GLY A 377 8.81 -9.12 -16.11
N GLY A 378 9.57 -10.13 -16.56
CA GLY A 378 9.11 -11.49 -16.84
C GLY A 378 9.35 -12.50 -15.71
N GLY A 379 9.51 -12.02 -14.45
CA GLY A 379 9.52 -12.89 -13.27
C GLY A 379 8.12 -13.36 -12.87
N ILE A 380 8.02 -14.16 -11.79
CA ILE A 380 6.75 -14.76 -11.34
C ILE A 380 5.62 -13.73 -11.17
N ALA A 381 5.92 -12.52 -10.67
CA ALA A 381 4.93 -11.47 -10.51
C ALA A 381 4.44 -10.90 -11.86
N GLY A 382 5.35 -10.70 -12.82
CA GLY A 382 4.96 -10.23 -14.15
C GLY A 382 4.19 -11.27 -14.94
N ILE A 383 4.65 -12.52 -14.93
CA ILE A 383 3.96 -13.68 -15.52
C ILE A 383 2.51 -13.76 -14.98
N THR A 384 2.35 -13.73 -13.66
CA THR A 384 1.03 -13.79 -13.02
C THR A 384 0.17 -12.57 -13.34
N SER A 385 0.76 -11.36 -13.39
CA SER A 385 0.00 -10.15 -13.77
C SER A 385 -0.50 -10.23 -15.21
N ALA A 386 0.37 -10.68 -16.13
CA ALA A 386 0.02 -10.81 -17.54
C ALA A 386 -1.11 -11.82 -17.75
N LEU A 387 -1.02 -13.01 -17.16
CA LEU A 387 -2.08 -14.01 -17.19
C LEU A 387 -3.38 -13.47 -16.59
N ALA A 388 -3.33 -12.89 -15.40
CA ALA A 388 -4.52 -12.41 -14.71
C ALA A 388 -5.24 -11.26 -15.43
N ILE A 389 -4.54 -10.46 -16.24
CA ILE A 389 -5.13 -9.43 -17.10
C ILE A 389 -5.71 -10.08 -18.38
N ALA A 390 -4.96 -10.97 -19.00
CA ALA A 390 -5.34 -11.63 -20.24
C ALA A 390 -6.54 -12.60 -20.06
N ASP A 391 -6.60 -13.33 -18.94
CA ASP A 391 -7.73 -14.17 -18.54
C ASP A 391 -9.03 -13.35 -18.40
N GLN A 392 -8.93 -12.05 -18.13
CA GLN A 392 -10.05 -11.13 -18.12
C GLN A 392 -10.37 -10.56 -19.53
N GLY A 393 -9.70 -11.03 -20.59
CA GLY A 393 -9.96 -10.70 -21.99
C GLY A 393 -9.26 -9.42 -22.49
N PHE A 394 -8.24 -8.91 -21.78
CA PHE A 394 -7.50 -7.73 -22.22
C PHE A 394 -6.16 -8.09 -22.88
N GLU A 395 -5.84 -7.43 -23.98
CA GLU A 395 -4.52 -7.55 -24.59
C GLU A 395 -3.42 -7.13 -23.60
N THR A 396 -2.37 -7.94 -23.52
CA THR A 396 -1.26 -7.72 -22.60
C THR A 396 0.07 -7.89 -23.30
N LEU A 397 0.92 -6.88 -23.19
CA LEU A 397 2.30 -6.92 -23.63
C LEU A 397 3.20 -7.14 -22.42
N LEU A 398 3.91 -8.27 -22.37
CA LEU A 398 4.92 -8.57 -21.36
C LEU A 398 6.30 -8.31 -21.93
N ILE A 399 7.07 -7.42 -21.29
CA ILE A 399 8.46 -7.16 -21.69
C ILE A 399 9.41 -7.66 -20.60
N GLU A 400 10.49 -8.33 -21.02
CA GLU A 400 11.56 -8.84 -20.16
C GLU A 400 12.90 -8.44 -20.75
N ARG A 401 13.78 -7.89 -19.91
CA ARG A 401 15.13 -7.48 -20.33
C ARG A 401 16.08 -8.66 -20.57
N GLY A 402 15.84 -9.77 -19.88
CA GLY A 402 16.59 -11.01 -20.09
C GLY A 402 16.08 -11.78 -21.30
N GLU A 403 16.79 -12.84 -21.64
CA GLU A 403 16.45 -13.72 -22.78
C GLU A 403 15.31 -14.69 -22.44
N THR A 404 15.11 -14.98 -21.15
CA THR A 404 14.14 -15.98 -20.67
C THR A 404 13.23 -15.43 -19.59
N LEU A 405 12.00 -15.99 -19.51
CA LEU A 405 11.06 -15.71 -18.42
C LEU A 405 11.41 -16.53 -17.18
N GLY A 406 10.89 -16.09 -16.00
CA GLY A 406 10.99 -16.80 -14.73
C GLY A 406 11.70 -16.03 -13.63
N GLY A 407 12.69 -15.22 -13.96
CA GLY A 407 13.47 -14.43 -12.99
C GLY A 407 14.03 -15.29 -11.85
N ASN A 408 13.98 -14.81 -10.61
CA ASN A 408 14.53 -15.56 -9.44
C ASN A 408 13.86 -16.93 -9.21
N ALA A 409 12.65 -17.14 -9.70
CA ALA A 409 11.95 -18.42 -9.54
C ALA A 409 12.66 -19.59 -10.25
N LEU A 410 13.49 -19.31 -11.25
CA LEU A 410 14.34 -20.30 -11.92
C LEU A 410 15.37 -20.93 -10.97
N SER A 411 15.79 -20.22 -9.92
CA SER A 411 16.80 -20.67 -8.95
C SER A 411 16.21 -21.16 -7.62
N VAL A 412 14.90 -21.08 -7.44
CA VAL A 412 14.22 -21.55 -6.21
C VAL A 412 13.75 -22.98 -6.42
N GLU A 413 14.24 -23.93 -5.63
CA GLU A 413 13.87 -25.32 -5.75
C GLU A 413 12.44 -25.61 -5.28
N ARG A 414 12.07 -25.11 -4.09
CA ARG A 414 10.76 -25.31 -3.49
C ARG A 414 10.18 -24.02 -2.95
N SER A 415 8.86 -23.89 -3.03
CA SER A 415 8.10 -22.83 -2.35
C SER A 415 8.20 -22.95 -0.82
N PHE A 416 7.76 -21.94 -0.08
CA PHE A 416 7.68 -22.04 1.38
C PHE A 416 6.64 -23.08 1.84
N GLY A 417 5.66 -23.42 1.03
CA GLY A 417 4.73 -24.53 1.23
C GLY A 417 5.28 -25.92 0.90
N GLY A 418 6.54 -25.98 0.42
CA GLY A 418 7.20 -27.25 0.05
C GLY A 418 6.89 -27.72 -1.38
N GLU A 419 6.08 -26.98 -2.15
CA GLU A 419 5.73 -27.32 -3.53
C GLU A 419 6.95 -27.09 -4.45
N PRO A 420 7.20 -27.95 -5.46
CA PRO A 420 8.28 -27.74 -6.42
C PRO A 420 8.00 -26.52 -7.30
N VAL A 421 8.96 -25.60 -7.39
CA VAL A 421 8.75 -24.32 -8.11
C VAL A 421 8.91 -24.48 -9.61
N ARG A 422 9.91 -25.24 -10.07
CA ARG A 422 10.24 -25.37 -11.48
C ARG A 422 9.08 -25.89 -12.34
N PRO A 423 8.41 -27.03 -12.00
CA PRO A 423 7.29 -27.52 -12.82
C PRO A 423 6.12 -26.56 -12.88
N MET A 424 5.84 -25.84 -11.77
CA MET A 424 4.77 -24.84 -11.71
C MET A 424 5.12 -23.62 -12.57
N LEU A 425 6.37 -23.15 -12.53
CA LEU A 425 6.84 -22.04 -13.36
C LEU A 425 6.78 -22.39 -14.85
N GLU A 426 7.22 -23.58 -15.25
CA GLU A 426 7.15 -24.07 -16.62
C GLU A 426 5.70 -24.13 -17.12
N SER A 427 4.77 -24.59 -16.28
CA SER A 427 3.34 -24.58 -16.61
C SER A 427 2.80 -23.17 -16.82
N LEU A 428 3.23 -22.17 -16.01
CA LEU A 428 2.82 -20.78 -16.18
C LEU A 428 3.40 -20.16 -17.45
N ILE A 429 4.66 -20.47 -17.79
CA ILE A 429 5.29 -20.00 -19.02
C ILE A 429 4.57 -20.59 -20.25
N GLN A 430 4.27 -21.88 -20.24
CA GLN A 430 3.49 -22.53 -21.32
C GLN A 430 2.11 -21.88 -21.49
N LYS A 431 1.44 -21.53 -20.39
CA LYS A 431 0.16 -20.80 -20.45
C LYS A 431 0.31 -19.43 -21.10
N ILE A 432 1.38 -18.67 -20.78
CA ILE A 432 1.67 -17.38 -21.42
C ILE A 432 1.89 -17.54 -22.92
N GLU A 433 2.73 -18.49 -23.32
CA GLU A 433 3.06 -18.73 -24.72
C GLU A 433 1.86 -19.17 -25.56
N GLY A 434 0.95 -19.93 -24.94
CA GLY A 434 -0.32 -20.38 -25.58
C GLY A 434 -1.46 -19.39 -25.52
N HIS A 435 -1.34 -18.27 -24.78
CA HIS A 435 -2.45 -17.34 -24.54
C HIS A 435 -2.61 -16.31 -25.67
N GLY A 436 -3.73 -16.34 -26.41
CA GLY A 436 -3.97 -15.49 -27.58
C GLY A 436 -3.96 -13.97 -27.31
N ASN A 437 -4.17 -13.54 -26.05
CA ASN A 437 -4.16 -12.12 -25.66
C ASN A 437 -2.81 -11.67 -25.07
N ILE A 438 -1.79 -12.54 -25.03
CA ILE A 438 -0.47 -12.14 -24.48
C ILE A 438 0.58 -12.14 -25.60
N ARG A 439 1.30 -11.04 -25.68
CA ARG A 439 2.51 -10.94 -26.50
C ARG A 439 3.71 -10.76 -25.58
N VAL A 440 4.72 -11.59 -25.76
CA VAL A 440 5.97 -11.52 -24.98
C VAL A 440 7.09 -10.93 -25.83
N LEU A 441 7.86 -10.02 -25.25
CA LEU A 441 9.11 -9.50 -25.82
C LEU A 441 10.22 -9.73 -24.78
N THR A 442 11.15 -10.62 -25.11
CA THR A 442 12.39 -10.83 -24.35
C THR A 442 13.52 -9.95 -24.91
N SER A 443 14.64 -9.84 -24.17
CA SER A 443 15.74 -8.90 -24.51
C SER A 443 15.21 -7.49 -24.82
N ALA A 444 14.19 -7.05 -24.06
CA ALA A 444 13.41 -5.85 -24.34
C ALA A 444 13.50 -4.80 -23.23
N THR A 445 13.67 -3.53 -23.62
CA THR A 445 13.74 -2.39 -22.69
C THR A 445 12.93 -1.19 -23.18
N LEU A 446 12.37 -0.43 -22.24
CA LEU A 446 11.67 0.83 -22.53
C LEU A 446 12.68 1.97 -22.73
N GLN A 447 12.46 2.79 -23.76
CA GLN A 447 13.34 3.93 -24.07
C GLN A 447 12.63 5.27 -23.86
N SER A 448 11.32 5.34 -24.09
CA SER A 448 10.56 6.57 -23.95
C SER A 448 9.19 6.31 -23.35
N LEU A 449 8.57 7.37 -22.81
CA LEU A 449 7.19 7.36 -22.34
C LEU A 449 6.53 8.71 -22.63
N SER A 450 5.30 8.67 -23.12
CA SER A 450 4.43 9.82 -23.29
C SER A 450 2.98 9.44 -22.99
N GLY A 451 2.10 10.44 -22.91
CA GLY A 451 0.68 10.25 -22.64
C GLY A 451 0.33 10.17 -21.15
N SER A 452 -0.86 9.66 -20.85
CA SER A 452 -1.44 9.61 -19.50
C SER A 452 -2.21 8.31 -19.30
N VAL A 453 -2.75 8.11 -18.10
CA VAL A 453 -3.63 6.96 -17.80
C VAL A 453 -4.71 6.79 -18.88
N GLY A 454 -4.87 5.57 -19.34
CA GLY A 454 -5.75 5.21 -20.45
C GLY A 454 -5.10 5.33 -21.84
N ASN A 455 -4.02 6.10 -22.01
CA ASN A 455 -3.38 6.35 -23.31
C ASN A 455 -1.87 6.63 -23.19
N PHE A 456 -1.13 5.69 -22.66
CA PHE A 456 0.33 5.74 -22.69
C PHE A 456 0.90 5.28 -24.04
N ARG A 457 2.04 5.85 -24.43
CA ARG A 457 2.86 5.43 -25.58
C ARG A 457 4.32 5.33 -25.16
N SER A 458 4.97 4.30 -25.63
CA SER A 458 6.38 4.05 -25.33
C SER A 458 7.10 3.49 -26.54
N ALA A 459 8.38 3.86 -26.71
CA ALA A 459 9.30 3.14 -27.57
C ALA A 459 9.92 1.98 -26.77
N VAL A 460 9.90 0.80 -27.35
CA VAL A 460 10.51 -0.43 -26.81
C VAL A 460 11.57 -0.90 -27.79
N VAL A 461 12.79 -1.15 -27.29
CA VAL A 461 13.84 -1.82 -28.07
C VAL A 461 13.86 -3.29 -27.65
N ALA A 462 13.62 -4.19 -28.60
CA ALA A 462 13.66 -5.64 -28.41
C ALA A 462 14.53 -6.28 -29.49
N GLY A 463 15.53 -7.07 -29.10
CA GLY A 463 16.47 -7.69 -30.04
C GLY A 463 17.21 -6.69 -30.96
N GLY A 464 17.32 -5.42 -30.55
CA GLY A 464 17.97 -4.35 -31.32
C GLY A 464 17.02 -3.56 -32.23
N GLU A 465 15.74 -3.96 -32.35
CA GLU A 465 14.73 -3.24 -33.14
C GLU A 465 13.85 -2.37 -32.22
N GLU A 466 13.62 -1.13 -32.64
CA GLU A 466 12.73 -0.20 -31.93
C GLU A 466 11.31 -0.30 -32.48
N GLN A 467 10.32 -0.40 -31.58
CA GLN A 467 8.90 -0.38 -31.92
C GLN A 467 8.10 0.53 -30.98
N GLU A 468 7.17 1.27 -31.52
CA GLU A 468 6.22 2.05 -30.72
C GLU A 468 5.05 1.19 -30.27
N ILE A 469 4.72 1.28 -28.98
CA ILE A 469 3.60 0.58 -28.35
C ILE A 469 2.65 1.56 -27.67
N SER A 470 1.35 1.27 -27.72
CA SER A 470 0.31 2.03 -27.01
C SER A 470 -0.41 1.12 -26.03
N TYR A 471 -0.69 1.64 -24.83
CA TYR A 471 -1.36 0.91 -23.76
C TYR A 471 -2.10 1.85 -22.80
N GLY A 472 -3.10 1.33 -22.07
CA GLY A 472 -3.89 2.11 -21.12
C GLY A 472 -3.30 2.13 -19.71
N VAL A 473 -2.60 1.07 -19.32
CA VAL A 473 -2.03 0.89 -17.97
C VAL A 473 -0.70 0.17 -18.02
N ALA A 474 0.13 0.33 -16.98
CA ALA A 474 1.35 -0.45 -16.82
C ALA A 474 1.46 -1.10 -15.43
N VAL A 475 1.92 -2.34 -15.39
CA VAL A 475 2.30 -3.07 -14.17
C VAL A 475 3.81 -3.20 -14.11
N ILE A 476 4.43 -2.65 -13.07
CA ILE A 476 5.87 -2.70 -12.87
C ILE A 476 6.20 -3.87 -11.95
N ALA A 477 6.89 -4.89 -12.49
CA ALA A 477 7.21 -6.15 -11.83
C ALA A 477 8.70 -6.52 -12.00
N THR A 478 9.59 -5.53 -11.95
CA THR A 478 11.03 -5.63 -12.25
C THR A 478 11.84 -6.41 -11.22
N GLY A 479 11.21 -6.82 -10.09
CA GLY A 479 11.80 -7.73 -9.12
C GLY A 479 12.91 -7.12 -8.24
N GLY A 480 13.66 -8.00 -7.60
CA GLY A 480 14.82 -7.69 -6.76
C GLY A 480 15.81 -8.83 -6.84
N ARG A 481 16.98 -8.66 -6.24
CA ARG A 481 18.07 -9.65 -6.24
C ARG A 481 18.69 -9.79 -4.86
N GLU A 482 19.39 -10.87 -4.62
CA GLU A 482 20.27 -10.99 -3.46
C GLU A 482 21.35 -9.92 -3.51
N ALA A 483 21.63 -9.31 -2.36
CA ALA A 483 22.79 -8.44 -2.22
C ALA A 483 24.07 -9.29 -2.28
N THR A 484 25.03 -8.87 -3.05
CA THR A 484 26.35 -9.51 -3.07
C THR A 484 27.02 -9.34 -1.72
N PRO A 485 27.30 -10.42 -0.96
CA PRO A 485 28.01 -10.32 0.30
C PRO A 485 29.43 -9.81 0.13
N THR A 486 29.93 -9.10 1.14
CA THR A 486 31.34 -8.66 1.22
C THR A 486 32.04 -9.24 2.46
N GLU A 487 31.36 -10.14 3.16
CA GLU A 487 31.75 -10.74 4.44
C GLU A 487 31.95 -12.25 4.26
N TYR A 488 32.60 -12.91 5.23
CA TYR A 488 32.63 -14.37 5.39
C TYR A 488 33.26 -15.14 4.22
N LEU A 489 34.31 -14.62 3.58
CA LEU A 489 35.02 -15.25 2.46
C LEU A 489 34.20 -15.48 1.17
N TYR A 490 33.02 -14.81 1.03
CA TYR A 490 32.25 -14.89 -0.22
C TYR A 490 33.06 -14.41 -1.43
N GLY A 491 33.05 -15.19 -2.51
CA GLY A 491 33.85 -14.92 -3.70
C GLY A 491 35.34 -15.31 -3.59
N ILE A 492 35.80 -15.76 -2.40
CA ILE A 492 37.14 -16.25 -2.14
C ILE A 492 37.14 -17.77 -2.03
N ASP A 493 36.23 -18.33 -1.24
CA ASP A 493 36.06 -19.77 -1.06
C ASP A 493 34.75 -20.23 -1.73
N ARG A 494 34.81 -21.22 -2.62
CA ARG A 494 33.66 -21.72 -3.39
C ARG A 494 32.60 -22.42 -2.56
N ARG A 495 32.93 -22.80 -1.34
CA ARG A 495 31.98 -23.43 -0.36
C ARG A 495 31.09 -22.40 0.30
N VAL A 496 31.39 -21.09 0.14
CA VAL A 496 30.62 -19.97 0.66
C VAL A 496 29.70 -19.44 -0.44
N MET A 497 28.39 -19.62 -0.26
CA MET A 497 27.36 -19.37 -1.27
C MET A 497 26.22 -18.51 -0.71
N THR A 498 25.47 -17.81 -1.58
CA THR A 498 24.15 -17.25 -1.22
C THR A 498 23.07 -18.36 -1.21
N HIS A 499 21.85 -18.03 -0.77
CA HIS A 499 20.75 -19.00 -0.80
C HIS A 499 20.43 -19.53 -2.19
N LEU A 500 20.33 -18.62 -3.19
CA LEU A 500 19.97 -19.02 -4.55
C LEU A 500 21.09 -19.82 -5.25
N GLU A 501 22.32 -19.53 -4.93
CA GLU A 501 23.47 -20.33 -5.38
C GLU A 501 23.43 -21.73 -4.76
N PHE A 502 23.21 -21.82 -3.46
CA PHE A 502 23.12 -23.09 -2.73
C PHE A 502 21.91 -23.95 -3.20
N ASP A 503 20.74 -23.34 -3.41
CA ASP A 503 19.58 -24.03 -3.98
C ASP A 503 19.91 -24.64 -5.35
N ARG A 504 20.57 -23.88 -6.21
CA ARG A 504 20.90 -24.28 -7.59
C ARG A 504 22.02 -25.34 -7.64
N GLU A 505 23.07 -25.18 -6.84
CA GLU A 505 24.31 -25.96 -6.96
C GLU A 505 24.36 -27.18 -6.04
N VAL A 506 23.67 -27.10 -4.90
CA VAL A 506 23.70 -28.16 -3.86
C VAL A 506 22.35 -28.81 -3.65
N LEU A 507 21.30 -28.03 -3.29
CA LEU A 507 19.99 -28.61 -2.95
C LEU A 507 19.32 -29.33 -4.14
N SER A 508 19.49 -28.83 -5.37
CA SER A 508 18.96 -29.47 -6.57
C SER A 508 19.57 -30.85 -6.86
N THR A 509 20.77 -31.12 -6.33
CA THR A 509 21.48 -32.40 -6.51
C THR A 509 21.19 -33.42 -5.43
N LEU A 510 20.60 -33.00 -4.30
CA LEU A 510 20.24 -33.90 -3.22
C LEU A 510 19.09 -34.84 -3.65
N PRO A 511 19.21 -36.16 -3.41
CA PRO A 511 18.18 -37.11 -3.77
C PRO A 511 16.86 -36.84 -3.03
N ALA A 512 15.74 -37.01 -3.70
CA ALA A 512 14.42 -36.85 -3.13
C ALA A 512 14.08 -37.91 -2.04
N SER A 513 14.88 -38.97 -1.95
CA SER A 513 14.79 -40.01 -0.91
C SER A 513 16.15 -40.66 -0.69
N THR A 514 16.37 -41.22 0.50
CA THR A 514 17.58 -41.91 0.92
C THR A 514 18.01 -43.13 0.09
N GLN A 515 17.26 -43.53 -0.93
CA GLN A 515 17.47 -44.74 -1.72
C GLN A 515 18.31 -44.58 -3.00
N SER A 516 18.65 -43.34 -3.40
CA SER A 516 19.40 -43.10 -4.63
C SER A 516 20.53 -42.10 -4.38
N GLN A 517 21.67 -42.57 -3.83
CA GLN A 517 22.84 -41.72 -3.63
C GLN A 517 23.80 -41.85 -4.83
N THR A 518 24.01 -40.75 -5.57
CA THR A 518 25.04 -40.61 -6.59
C THR A 518 26.25 -39.80 -6.13
N SER A 519 26.13 -39.08 -5.00
CA SER A 519 27.21 -38.30 -4.35
C SER A 519 27.11 -38.43 -2.82
N GLU A 520 28.23 -38.33 -2.12
CA GLU A 520 28.25 -38.28 -0.67
C GLU A 520 27.56 -36.99 -0.16
N PRO A 521 26.60 -37.11 0.74
CA PRO A 521 25.94 -35.94 1.31
C PRO A 521 26.93 -35.13 2.17
N PRO A 522 26.74 -33.78 2.29
CA PRO A 522 27.59 -32.96 3.16
C PRO A 522 27.48 -33.42 4.63
N GLN A 523 28.59 -33.35 5.35
CA GLN A 523 28.61 -33.69 6.79
C GLN A 523 28.06 -32.52 7.62
N SER A 524 28.35 -31.27 7.20
CA SER A 524 27.99 -30.07 7.94
C SER A 524 27.63 -28.90 7.00
N VAL A 525 26.50 -28.26 7.29
CA VAL A 525 26.06 -27.05 6.58
C VAL A 525 25.70 -25.96 7.59
N VAL A 526 26.28 -24.79 7.42
CA VAL A 526 26.04 -23.62 8.29
C VAL A 526 25.36 -22.51 7.51
N PHE A 527 24.26 -21.98 8.08
CA PHE A 527 23.56 -20.82 7.56
C PHE A 527 23.82 -19.60 8.46
N ILE A 528 24.29 -18.47 7.92
CA ILE A 528 24.39 -17.21 8.66
C ILE A 528 23.28 -16.25 8.19
N GLN A 529 22.39 -15.88 9.12
CA GLN A 529 21.25 -15.01 8.84
C GLN A 529 21.62 -13.53 8.87
N CYS A 530 20.82 -12.70 8.17
CA CYS A 530 20.92 -11.23 8.14
C CYS A 530 22.26 -10.68 7.58
N VAL A 531 22.94 -11.40 6.70
CA VAL A 531 24.17 -10.92 6.06
C VAL A 531 23.88 -9.67 5.22
N GLY A 532 24.45 -8.53 5.61
CA GLY A 532 24.19 -7.24 4.97
C GLY A 532 22.72 -6.78 5.03
N SER A 533 21.98 -7.16 6.08
CA SER A 533 20.59 -6.77 6.32
C SER A 533 20.38 -6.47 7.80
N ARG A 534 19.46 -5.55 8.16
CA ARG A 534 19.24 -5.05 9.54
C ARG A 534 20.50 -4.41 10.13
N GLU A 535 21.25 -3.72 9.31
CA GLU A 535 22.47 -3.00 9.63
C GLU A 535 22.36 -1.55 9.11
N PRO A 536 23.22 -0.61 9.56
CA PRO A 536 23.09 0.80 9.17
C PRO A 536 23.02 1.05 7.67
N ALA A 537 23.74 0.28 6.86
CA ALA A 537 23.70 0.38 5.41
C ALA A 537 22.39 -0.12 4.77
N ARG A 538 21.73 -1.08 5.42
CA ARG A 538 20.43 -1.64 5.00
C ARG A 538 19.58 -1.91 6.23
N PRO A 539 18.91 -0.87 6.77
CA PRO A 539 18.23 -0.95 8.08
C PRO A 539 16.86 -1.64 8.01
N TYR A 540 16.68 -2.57 7.07
CA TYR A 540 15.42 -3.32 6.91
C TYR A 540 15.66 -4.83 6.95
N CYS A 541 14.61 -5.58 7.23
CA CYS A 541 14.58 -7.03 7.17
C CYS A 541 14.23 -7.49 5.75
N SER A 542 15.02 -8.39 5.17
CA SER A 542 14.73 -9.00 3.87
C SER A 542 13.63 -10.06 3.90
N ARG A 543 13.07 -10.34 5.08
CA ARG A 543 11.82 -11.07 5.31
C ARG A 543 11.82 -12.55 4.92
N ILE A 544 12.41 -12.91 3.78
CA ILE A 544 12.37 -14.28 3.23
C ILE A 544 13.48 -15.19 3.77
N CYS A 545 14.61 -14.62 4.21
CA CYS A 545 15.83 -15.38 4.52
C CYS A 545 15.62 -16.46 5.60
N CYS A 546 14.96 -16.13 6.72
CA CYS A 546 14.78 -17.07 7.82
C CYS A 546 14.00 -18.32 7.41
N ILE A 547 12.90 -18.14 6.68
CA ILE A 547 12.09 -19.26 6.22
C ILE A 547 12.79 -20.03 5.09
N HIS A 548 13.57 -19.35 4.24
CA HIS A 548 14.37 -20.01 3.21
C HIS A 548 15.40 -20.96 3.86
N SER A 549 16.21 -20.46 4.81
CA SER A 549 17.18 -21.31 5.52
C SER A 549 16.52 -22.48 6.25
N VAL A 550 15.39 -22.22 6.93
CA VAL A 550 14.66 -23.29 7.66
C VAL A 550 14.16 -24.36 6.70
N LYS A 551 13.58 -23.95 5.54
CA LYS A 551 13.12 -24.89 4.51
C LYS A 551 14.28 -25.73 3.94
N SER A 552 15.41 -25.08 3.58
CA SER A 552 16.59 -25.75 3.05
C SER A 552 17.20 -26.72 4.08
N ALA A 553 17.26 -26.32 5.34
CA ALA A 553 17.68 -27.17 6.46
C ALA A 553 16.80 -28.42 6.62
N ILE A 554 15.48 -28.28 6.51
CA ILE A 554 14.54 -29.41 6.53
C ILE A 554 14.82 -30.36 5.35
N GLN A 555 14.96 -29.84 4.15
CA GLN A 555 15.25 -30.63 2.94
C GLN A 555 16.55 -31.40 3.08
N ILE A 556 17.63 -30.79 3.60
CA ILE A 556 18.90 -31.46 3.88
C ILE A 556 18.67 -32.59 4.88
N LYS A 557 18.02 -32.33 6.02
CA LYS A 557 17.79 -33.33 7.06
C LYS A 557 16.86 -34.46 6.61
N GLU A 558 15.91 -34.24 5.74
CA GLU A 558 15.05 -35.28 5.16
C GLU A 558 15.82 -36.14 4.15
N SER A 559 16.74 -35.54 3.37
CA SER A 559 17.58 -36.25 2.42
C SER A 559 18.75 -37.00 3.11
N SER A 560 19.37 -36.39 4.12
CA SER A 560 20.49 -36.91 4.88
C SER A 560 20.32 -36.60 6.37
N PRO A 561 19.71 -37.50 7.17
CA PRO A 561 19.48 -37.29 8.62
C PRO A 561 20.76 -37.09 9.42
N LEU A 562 21.92 -37.61 8.95
CA LEU A 562 23.20 -37.51 9.64
C LEU A 562 23.90 -36.16 9.41
N THR A 563 23.60 -35.44 8.37
CA THR A 563 24.16 -34.11 8.11
C THR A 563 23.86 -33.18 9.29
N GLN A 564 24.88 -32.54 9.84
CA GLN A 564 24.72 -31.50 10.84
C GLN A 564 24.33 -30.20 10.20
N VAL A 565 23.27 -29.56 10.69
CA VAL A 565 22.81 -28.30 10.13
C VAL A 565 22.67 -27.25 11.22
N PHE A 566 23.37 -26.12 11.03
CA PHE A 566 23.40 -25.01 11.97
C PHE A 566 22.79 -23.77 11.34
N ILE A 567 21.96 -23.03 12.09
CA ILE A 567 21.41 -21.74 11.68
C ILE A 567 21.82 -20.68 12.70
N LEU A 568 22.77 -19.83 12.32
CA LEU A 568 23.24 -18.71 13.13
C LEU A 568 22.34 -17.51 12.89
N ASN A 569 21.68 -17.00 13.93
CA ASN A 569 20.59 -16.02 13.75
C ASN A 569 20.58 -14.91 14.82
N ARG A 570 19.95 -13.79 14.49
CA ARG A 570 19.65 -12.69 15.45
C ARG A 570 18.26 -12.85 16.06
N ASP A 571 17.28 -13.18 15.22
CA ASP A 571 15.89 -13.57 15.51
C ASP A 571 15.42 -14.47 14.39
N ILE A 572 14.62 -15.50 14.70
CA ILE A 572 13.95 -16.31 13.67
C ILE A 572 12.58 -15.71 13.35
N ARG A 573 12.42 -15.27 12.11
CA ARG A 573 11.20 -14.61 11.64
C ARG A 573 10.35 -15.50 10.74
N THR A 574 10.03 -16.68 11.20
CA THR A 574 9.08 -17.62 10.62
C THR A 574 7.65 -17.24 11.06
N TYR A 575 7.12 -16.17 10.49
CA TYR A 575 5.80 -15.63 10.86
C TYR A 575 4.64 -16.47 10.33
N GLY A 576 3.47 -16.32 10.95
CA GLY A 576 2.25 -17.04 10.55
C GLY A 576 2.40 -18.55 10.75
N VAL A 577 1.85 -19.31 9.82
CA VAL A 577 1.92 -20.78 9.80
C VAL A 577 3.33 -21.33 9.51
N TRP A 578 4.26 -20.47 9.05
CA TRP A 578 5.67 -20.86 8.87
C TRP A 578 6.38 -21.21 10.17
N GLU A 579 5.78 -20.95 11.32
CA GLU A 579 6.26 -21.41 12.63
C GLU A 579 6.37 -22.93 12.71
N ASP A 580 5.47 -23.66 12.04
CA ASP A 580 5.49 -25.13 12.03
C ASP A 580 6.77 -25.68 11.38
N TYR A 581 7.29 -24.96 10.34
CA TYR A 581 8.58 -25.34 9.73
C TYR A 581 9.75 -25.10 10.66
N TYR A 582 9.74 -24.02 11.44
CA TYR A 582 10.77 -23.76 12.44
C TYR A 582 10.78 -24.87 13.52
N GLN A 583 9.60 -25.29 13.94
CA GLN A 583 9.48 -26.40 14.87
C GLN A 583 9.95 -27.71 14.25
N LYS A 584 9.48 -28.05 13.04
CA LYS A 584 9.89 -29.27 12.32
C LYS A 584 11.42 -29.33 12.13
N ALA A 585 12.06 -28.22 11.80
CA ALA A 585 13.50 -28.15 11.69
C ALA A 585 14.21 -28.51 13.01
N ARG A 586 13.69 -28.00 14.14
CA ARG A 586 14.22 -28.35 15.50
C ARG A 586 14.01 -29.81 15.84
N GLU A 587 12.86 -30.39 15.52
CA GLU A 587 12.54 -31.81 15.70
C GLU A 587 13.46 -32.73 14.89
N LEU A 588 13.85 -32.30 13.69
CA LEU A 588 14.82 -32.96 12.82
C LEU A 588 16.28 -32.79 13.30
N GLY A 589 16.53 -32.03 14.37
CA GLY A 589 17.86 -31.81 14.92
C GLY A 589 18.66 -30.66 14.27
N VAL A 590 18.01 -29.70 13.66
CA VAL A 590 18.68 -28.46 13.21
C VAL A 590 19.01 -27.60 14.44
N ILE A 591 20.25 -27.14 14.54
CA ILE A 591 20.78 -26.39 15.68
C ILE A 591 20.69 -24.88 15.38
N PHE A 592 20.01 -24.14 16.25
CA PHE A 592 19.87 -22.69 16.16
C PHE A 592 20.74 -22.00 17.22
N ILE A 593 21.71 -21.19 16.76
CA ILE A 593 22.61 -20.45 17.66
C ILE A 593 22.39 -18.95 17.38
N ARG A 594 22.17 -18.18 18.44
CA ARG A 594 21.99 -16.74 18.31
C ARG A 594 23.30 -15.98 18.35
N TYR A 595 23.33 -14.85 17.67
CA TYR A 595 24.41 -13.90 17.76
C TYR A 595 23.90 -12.45 17.80
N SER A 596 24.71 -11.53 18.28
CA SER A 596 24.44 -10.09 18.23
C SER A 596 25.25 -9.41 17.15
N VAL A 597 24.84 -8.20 16.73
CA VAL A 597 25.57 -7.41 15.72
C VAL A 597 27.00 -7.09 16.19
N ASP A 598 27.16 -6.88 17.49
CA ASP A 598 28.46 -6.54 18.09
C ASP A 598 29.41 -7.76 18.23
N LYS A 599 28.87 -8.97 18.10
CA LYS A 599 29.60 -10.23 18.16
C LYS A 599 29.14 -11.14 17.02
N LYS A 600 29.49 -10.75 15.79
CA LYS A 600 29.19 -11.54 14.59
C LYS A 600 30.04 -12.82 14.58
N PRO A 601 29.57 -13.89 13.90
CA PRO A 601 30.40 -15.07 13.62
C PRO A 601 31.68 -14.66 12.86
N GLU A 602 32.77 -15.36 13.10
CA GLU A 602 34.01 -15.26 12.33
C GLU A 602 34.15 -16.51 11.45
N VAL A 603 34.59 -16.32 10.22
CA VAL A 603 34.78 -17.41 9.26
C VAL A 603 36.22 -17.39 8.76
N VAL A 604 36.90 -18.50 8.92
CA VAL A 604 38.26 -18.69 8.46
C VAL A 604 38.36 -19.96 7.61
N SER A 605 39.26 -19.96 6.61
CA SER A 605 39.60 -21.14 5.82
C SER A 605 40.97 -21.62 6.31
N GLU A 606 41.01 -22.78 6.95
CA GLU A 606 42.21 -23.37 7.54
C GLU A 606 42.35 -24.83 7.04
N ASP A 607 43.53 -25.23 6.62
CA ASP A 607 43.94 -26.63 6.27
C ASP A 607 42.89 -27.41 5.43
N GLY A 608 42.13 -26.72 4.55
CA GLY A 608 41.18 -27.36 3.66
C GLY A 608 39.74 -27.43 4.16
N TYR A 609 39.43 -26.95 5.40
CA TYR A 609 38.05 -26.83 5.93
C TYR A 609 37.67 -25.36 6.21
N LEU A 610 36.35 -25.11 6.34
CA LEU A 610 35.82 -23.82 6.74
C LEU A 610 35.48 -23.89 8.23
N ALA A 611 36.15 -23.11 9.07
CA ALA A 611 35.85 -22.97 10.47
C ALA A 611 34.97 -21.75 10.73
N VAL A 612 33.81 -21.99 11.30
CA VAL A 612 32.85 -20.93 11.70
C VAL A 612 32.90 -20.80 13.22
N ARG A 613 33.43 -19.66 13.70
CA ARG A 613 33.61 -19.37 15.13
C ARG A 613 32.52 -18.46 15.65
N ILE A 614 31.87 -18.84 16.73
CA ILE A 614 30.78 -18.05 17.34
C ILE A 614 30.78 -18.23 18.87
N THR A 615 30.40 -17.21 19.62
CA THR A 615 30.15 -17.34 21.06
C THR A 615 28.67 -17.61 21.29
N ASP A 616 28.33 -18.79 21.86
CA ASP A 616 26.94 -19.07 22.22
C ASP A 616 26.53 -18.17 23.41
N PRO A 617 25.48 -17.37 23.31
CA PRO A 617 25.08 -16.43 24.35
C PRO A 617 24.43 -17.12 25.56
N ILE A 618 23.99 -18.36 25.43
CA ILE A 618 23.39 -19.15 26.52
C ILE A 618 24.48 -19.89 27.29
N LEU A 619 25.35 -20.59 26.55
CA LEU A 619 26.46 -21.35 27.18
C LEU A 619 27.61 -20.45 27.63
N GLN A 620 27.68 -19.21 27.14
CA GLN A 620 28.77 -18.26 27.34
C GLN A 620 30.16 -18.83 26.95
N MET A 621 30.16 -19.71 25.95
CA MET A 621 31.35 -20.40 25.45
C MET A 621 31.57 -20.15 23.97
N PRO A 622 32.84 -20.05 23.53
CA PRO A 622 33.17 -20.07 22.12
C PRO A 622 32.90 -21.46 21.54
N LEU A 623 32.31 -21.50 20.37
CA LEU A 623 32.08 -22.70 19.57
C LEU A 623 32.79 -22.53 18.23
N GLU A 624 33.38 -23.61 17.73
CA GLU A 624 33.94 -23.71 16.40
C GLU A 624 33.22 -24.84 15.67
N ILE A 625 32.76 -24.56 14.47
CA ILE A 625 31.95 -25.46 13.63
C ILE A 625 32.69 -25.62 12.29
N ASP A 626 33.09 -26.85 12.01
CA ASP A 626 33.63 -27.22 10.70
C ASP A 626 32.48 -27.33 9.70
N ALA A 627 32.54 -26.58 8.61
CA ALA A 627 31.50 -26.54 7.60
C ALA A 627 31.99 -27.03 6.22
N ASP A 628 31.24 -27.94 5.61
CA ASP A 628 31.43 -28.29 4.20
C ASP A 628 30.87 -27.18 3.31
N TYR A 629 29.76 -26.60 3.72
CA TYR A 629 29.14 -25.46 3.05
C TYR A 629 28.71 -24.38 4.04
N LEU A 630 28.96 -23.14 3.66
CA LEU A 630 28.50 -21.95 4.37
C LEU A 630 27.52 -21.18 3.49
N VAL A 631 26.27 -21.06 3.95
CA VAL A 631 25.20 -20.38 3.22
C VAL A 631 24.92 -19.01 3.84
N LEU A 632 25.14 -17.99 3.09
CA LEU A 632 24.92 -16.61 3.51
C LEU A 632 23.50 -16.16 3.17
N ALA A 633 22.67 -16.00 4.19
CA ALA A 633 21.32 -15.43 4.06
C ALA A 633 21.43 -13.90 3.81
N SER A 634 21.85 -13.56 2.59
CA SER A 634 22.10 -12.18 2.21
C SER A 634 20.82 -11.35 2.11
N GLY A 635 20.96 -10.03 2.27
CA GLY A 635 19.85 -9.09 2.11
C GLY A 635 19.31 -9.11 0.68
N VAL A 636 18.02 -8.80 0.51
CA VAL A 636 17.39 -8.60 -0.80
C VAL A 636 17.37 -7.11 -1.11
N VAL A 637 17.85 -6.73 -2.29
CA VAL A 637 17.89 -5.36 -2.80
C VAL A 637 17.06 -5.25 -4.09
N PRO A 638 16.49 -4.06 -4.39
CA PRO A 638 15.79 -3.86 -5.66
C PRO A 638 16.77 -4.00 -6.83
N ASN A 639 16.27 -4.40 -7.99
CA ASN A 639 17.02 -4.29 -9.24
C ASN A 639 17.24 -2.81 -9.60
N ASP A 640 18.15 -2.55 -10.53
CA ASP A 640 18.32 -1.19 -11.05
C ASP A 640 17.08 -0.78 -11.86
N ASN A 641 16.32 0.13 -11.28
CA ASN A 641 15.07 0.66 -11.81
C ASN A 641 15.18 2.13 -12.24
N ARG A 642 16.39 2.72 -12.32
CA ARG A 642 16.56 4.15 -12.64
C ARG A 642 15.83 4.57 -13.90
N ASN A 643 15.97 3.80 -14.97
CA ASN A 643 15.27 4.09 -16.23
C ASN A 643 13.72 4.11 -16.04
N ILE A 644 13.17 3.10 -15.35
CA ILE A 644 11.72 3.01 -15.08
C ILE A 644 11.26 4.16 -14.18
N ILE A 645 12.03 4.52 -13.16
CA ILE A 645 11.76 5.62 -12.25
C ILE A 645 11.72 6.95 -13.02
N ASP A 646 12.70 7.17 -13.90
CA ASP A 646 12.82 8.41 -14.68
C ASP A 646 11.71 8.53 -15.73
N LEU A 647 11.37 7.44 -16.43
CA LEU A 647 10.30 7.43 -17.43
C LEU A 647 8.93 7.64 -16.79
N PHE A 648 8.58 6.81 -15.81
CA PHE A 648 7.24 6.82 -15.20
C PHE A 648 7.10 7.83 -14.04
N LYS A 649 8.17 8.54 -13.66
CA LYS A 649 8.20 9.47 -12.51
C LYS A 649 7.73 8.80 -11.22
N CYS A 650 8.17 7.56 -11.01
CA CYS A 650 7.83 6.77 -9.84
C CYS A 650 8.59 7.22 -8.59
N ASN A 651 7.94 7.07 -7.42
CA ASN A 651 8.59 7.31 -6.15
C ASN A 651 9.19 6.01 -5.59
N THR A 652 10.32 6.14 -4.90
CA THR A 652 10.96 5.04 -4.15
C THR A 652 11.03 5.36 -2.67
N ASN A 653 11.17 4.32 -1.84
CA ASN A 653 11.59 4.50 -0.47
C ASN A 653 13.12 4.76 -0.39
N ARG A 654 13.64 4.93 0.83
CA ARG A 654 15.07 5.22 1.05
C ARG A 654 15.99 4.09 0.60
N GLU A 655 15.48 2.87 0.54
CA GLU A 655 16.20 1.65 0.14
C GLU A 655 16.14 1.39 -1.36
N GLY A 656 15.42 2.22 -2.14
CA GLY A 656 15.30 2.12 -3.60
C GLY A 656 14.15 1.23 -4.09
N PHE A 657 13.30 0.68 -3.20
CA PHE A 657 12.10 -0.05 -3.60
C PHE A 657 11.00 0.92 -4.07
N LEU A 658 10.27 0.54 -5.11
CA LEU A 658 9.13 1.32 -5.62
C LEU A 658 8.02 1.42 -4.59
N ASN A 659 7.46 2.63 -4.41
CA ASN A 659 6.41 2.86 -3.44
C ASN A 659 5.02 2.70 -4.05
N GLU A 660 4.17 2.05 -3.29
CA GLU A 660 2.72 2.11 -3.44
C GLU A 660 2.16 3.48 -3.00
N ALA A 661 1.01 3.86 -3.53
CA ALA A 661 0.35 5.13 -3.20
C ALA A 661 -0.10 5.20 -1.73
N HIS A 662 -0.49 4.08 -1.15
CA HIS A 662 -0.81 3.97 0.28
C HIS A 662 -0.77 2.50 0.73
N PRO A 663 0.01 2.14 1.77
CA PRO A 663 0.27 0.75 2.13
C PRO A 663 -0.98 -0.04 2.55
N LYS A 664 -2.05 0.60 3.03
CA LYS A 664 -3.29 -0.06 3.46
C LYS A 664 -4.44 0.11 2.48
N LEU A 665 -4.62 1.31 1.91
CA LEU A 665 -5.79 1.63 1.08
C LEU A 665 -5.55 1.37 -0.40
N ARG A 666 -4.31 1.52 -0.86
CA ARG A 666 -3.90 1.38 -2.27
C ARG A 666 -2.55 0.66 -2.36
N PRO A 667 -2.48 -0.62 -1.93
CA PRO A 667 -1.20 -1.34 -1.74
C PRO A 667 -0.52 -1.79 -3.03
N VAL A 668 -1.17 -1.65 -4.15
CA VAL A 668 -0.64 -2.01 -5.48
C VAL A 668 -0.68 -0.87 -6.49
N ASP A 669 -1.48 0.18 -6.23
CA ASP A 669 -1.49 1.38 -7.07
C ASP A 669 -0.23 2.22 -6.76
N MET A 670 0.36 2.82 -7.75
CA MET A 670 1.43 3.80 -7.56
C MET A 670 0.86 5.23 -7.44
N SER A 671 1.69 6.20 -7.09
CA SER A 671 1.29 7.62 -7.02
C SER A 671 0.90 8.20 -8.38
N VAL A 672 1.42 7.63 -9.46
CA VAL A 672 1.06 7.98 -10.85
C VAL A 672 -0.12 7.10 -11.27
N GLU A 673 -1.18 7.73 -11.73
CA GLU A 673 -2.40 7.05 -12.16
C GLU A 673 -2.15 6.12 -13.36
N GLY A 674 -2.75 4.93 -13.34
CA GLY A 674 -2.58 3.92 -14.38
C GLY A 674 -1.31 3.08 -14.23
N LEU A 675 -0.50 3.33 -13.19
CA LEU A 675 0.66 2.52 -12.86
C LEU A 675 0.41 1.68 -11.62
N PHE A 676 0.83 0.43 -11.68
CA PHE A 676 0.68 -0.56 -10.61
C PHE A 676 2.01 -1.23 -10.35
N VAL A 677 2.22 -1.71 -9.11
CA VAL A 677 3.44 -2.37 -8.69
C VAL A 677 3.16 -3.78 -8.19
N ALA A 678 4.02 -4.73 -8.56
CA ALA A 678 3.91 -6.13 -8.12
C ALA A 678 5.28 -6.78 -7.88
N GLY A 679 5.35 -7.66 -6.89
CA GLY A 679 6.54 -8.44 -6.58
C GLY A 679 7.62 -7.70 -5.80
N MET A 680 8.86 -8.21 -5.87
CA MET A 680 9.96 -7.74 -5.02
C MET A 680 10.50 -6.35 -5.35
N CYS A 681 10.15 -5.75 -6.49
CA CYS A 681 10.50 -4.35 -6.75
C CYS A 681 9.81 -3.36 -5.79
N ASN A 682 8.71 -3.76 -5.15
CA ASN A 682 8.01 -3.00 -4.11
C ASN A 682 8.61 -3.24 -2.72
N TYR A 683 8.91 -4.48 -2.38
CA TYR A 683 9.57 -4.89 -1.13
C TYR A 683 9.84 -6.40 -1.16
N PRO A 684 10.85 -6.94 -0.43
CA PRO A 684 11.09 -8.37 -0.35
C PRO A 684 9.85 -9.14 0.12
N LYS A 685 9.49 -10.19 -0.62
CA LYS A 685 8.34 -11.04 -0.32
C LYS A 685 8.47 -12.43 -0.94
N PRO A 686 7.82 -13.47 -0.37
CA PRO A 686 7.81 -14.82 -0.93
C PRO A 686 6.97 -14.91 -2.21
N ILE A 687 7.00 -16.09 -2.85
CA ILE A 687 6.31 -16.35 -4.14
C ILE A 687 4.80 -16.16 -4.00
N ASP A 688 4.17 -16.73 -2.97
CA ASP A 688 2.73 -16.61 -2.71
C ASP A 688 2.28 -15.13 -2.60
N GLU A 689 3.01 -14.32 -1.84
CA GLU A 689 2.69 -12.89 -1.70
C GLU A 689 3.01 -12.09 -2.98
N SER A 690 3.99 -12.52 -3.77
CA SER A 690 4.26 -11.94 -5.09
C SER A 690 3.11 -12.20 -6.06
N ILE A 691 2.56 -13.42 -6.03
CA ILE A 691 1.38 -13.82 -6.83
C ILE A 691 0.13 -13.07 -6.36
N GLU A 692 -0.11 -12.98 -5.03
CA GLU A 692 -1.20 -12.17 -4.47
C GLU A 692 -1.14 -10.73 -4.97
N GLN A 693 0.04 -10.11 -4.90
CA GLN A 693 0.22 -8.73 -5.31
C GLN A 693 0.07 -8.56 -6.82
N ALA A 694 0.53 -9.51 -7.62
CA ALA A 694 0.39 -9.52 -9.07
C ALA A 694 -1.08 -9.60 -9.50
N LYS A 695 -1.86 -10.53 -8.93
CA LYS A 695 -3.32 -10.63 -9.16
C LYS A 695 -4.04 -9.36 -8.69
N ALA A 696 -3.62 -8.76 -7.57
CA ALA A 696 -4.18 -7.50 -7.09
C ALA A 696 -3.91 -6.33 -8.04
N ALA A 697 -2.68 -6.22 -8.55
CA ALA A 697 -2.31 -5.22 -9.56
C ALA A 697 -3.13 -5.40 -10.84
N ALA A 698 -3.31 -6.64 -11.30
CA ALA A 698 -4.18 -6.97 -12.43
C ALA A 698 -5.63 -6.53 -12.19
N SER A 699 -6.20 -6.81 -11.01
CA SER A 699 -7.55 -6.35 -10.64
C SER A 699 -7.69 -4.84 -10.80
N ARG A 700 -6.73 -4.08 -10.26
CA ARG A 700 -6.75 -2.62 -10.32
C ARG A 700 -6.52 -2.09 -11.73
N ALA A 701 -5.66 -2.73 -12.51
CA ALA A 701 -5.42 -2.41 -13.92
C ALA A 701 -6.69 -2.61 -14.76
N CYS A 702 -7.40 -3.71 -14.56
CA CYS A 702 -8.63 -4.03 -15.29
C CYS A 702 -9.78 -3.06 -14.99
N VAL A 703 -9.79 -2.37 -13.84
CA VAL A 703 -10.74 -1.28 -13.57
C VAL A 703 -10.62 -0.13 -14.60
N VAL A 704 -9.41 0.14 -15.07
CA VAL A 704 -9.16 1.13 -16.12
C VAL A 704 -9.47 0.53 -17.49
N LEU A 705 -8.93 -0.65 -17.78
CA LEU A 705 -9.03 -1.29 -19.11
C LEU A 705 -10.47 -1.66 -19.52
N SER A 706 -11.35 -1.90 -18.55
CA SER A 706 -12.76 -2.24 -18.80
C SER A 706 -13.62 -1.05 -19.23
N LYS A 707 -13.07 0.16 -19.19
CA LYS A 707 -13.77 1.38 -19.61
C LYS A 707 -13.49 1.67 -21.09
N GLU A 708 -14.51 2.01 -21.86
CA GLU A 708 -14.32 2.52 -23.23
C GLU A 708 -13.72 3.91 -23.22
N SER A 709 -14.11 4.72 -22.22
CA SER A 709 -13.60 6.07 -22.01
C SER A 709 -13.57 6.43 -20.53
N MET A 710 -12.73 7.37 -20.16
CA MET A 710 -12.62 7.93 -18.82
C MET A 710 -12.99 9.39 -18.81
N GLU A 711 -13.76 9.81 -17.81
CA GLU A 711 -13.98 11.22 -17.53
C GLU A 711 -12.71 11.87 -16.99
N LEU A 712 -12.21 12.90 -17.64
CA LEU A 712 -11.15 13.72 -17.11
C LEU A 712 -11.70 14.68 -16.05
N GLY A 713 -10.91 15.00 -15.04
CA GLY A 713 -11.29 16.02 -14.05
C GLY A 713 -11.55 17.35 -14.75
N ALA A 714 -12.62 18.06 -14.43
CA ALA A 714 -12.99 19.32 -15.07
C ALA A 714 -12.16 20.52 -14.58
N ILE A 715 -11.50 20.40 -13.41
CA ILE A 715 -10.60 21.44 -12.88
C ILE A 715 -9.28 21.38 -13.64
N LYS A 716 -9.16 22.14 -14.71
CA LYS A 716 -8.01 22.21 -15.63
C LYS A 716 -7.63 23.65 -15.90
N SER A 717 -6.38 23.85 -16.32
CA SER A 717 -5.97 25.15 -16.83
C SER A 717 -6.56 25.38 -18.22
N PHE A 718 -6.95 26.61 -18.48
CA PHE A 718 -7.44 27.07 -19.78
C PHE A 718 -6.80 28.41 -20.17
N VAL A 719 -6.67 28.65 -21.46
CA VAL A 719 -6.04 29.85 -22.02
C VAL A 719 -7.11 30.93 -22.26
N THR A 720 -6.83 32.15 -21.84
CA THR A 720 -7.70 33.32 -22.02
C THR A 720 -7.25 34.16 -23.21
N GLU A 721 -8.10 35.08 -23.64
CA GLU A 721 -7.77 36.05 -24.69
C GLU A 721 -6.58 36.96 -24.35
N LYS A 722 -6.24 37.09 -23.07
CA LYS A 722 -5.10 37.88 -22.60
C LYS A 722 -3.73 37.20 -22.85
N CYS A 723 -3.71 35.96 -23.32
CA CYS A 723 -2.48 35.23 -23.62
C CYS A 723 -1.78 35.77 -24.87
N ASP A 724 -0.53 36.16 -24.72
CA ASP A 724 0.33 36.64 -25.80
C ASP A 724 1.38 35.62 -26.28
N GLY A 725 1.36 34.41 -25.74
CA GLY A 725 2.29 33.34 -26.12
C GLY A 725 3.72 33.49 -25.57
N CYS A 726 3.93 34.19 -24.46
CA CYS A 726 5.26 34.43 -23.87
C CYS A 726 5.96 33.16 -23.36
N ALA A 727 5.25 32.04 -23.27
CA ALA A 727 5.75 30.71 -22.88
C ALA A 727 6.24 30.52 -21.42
N LEU A 728 6.17 31.52 -20.53
CA LEU A 728 6.61 31.42 -19.12
C LEU A 728 5.93 30.30 -18.34
N CYS A 729 4.73 29.86 -18.74
CA CYS A 729 3.97 28.80 -18.08
C CYS A 729 4.44 27.38 -18.49
N ILE A 730 5.27 27.22 -19.52
CA ILE A 730 5.69 25.89 -20.03
C ILE A 730 6.68 25.26 -19.06
N ASP A 731 7.78 25.95 -18.76
CA ASP A 731 8.89 25.40 -17.97
C ASP A 731 8.52 25.13 -16.50
N VAL A 732 7.51 25.84 -16.00
CA VAL A 732 7.04 25.67 -14.62
C VAL A 732 6.01 24.55 -14.48
N CYS A 733 5.52 23.98 -15.59
CA CYS A 733 4.51 22.91 -15.53
C CYS A 733 5.14 21.55 -15.14
N PRO A 734 4.88 21.03 -13.91
CA PRO A 734 5.49 19.78 -13.48
C PRO A 734 4.95 18.55 -14.22
N TYR A 735 3.86 18.71 -14.97
CA TYR A 735 3.21 17.65 -15.73
C TYR A 735 3.46 17.73 -17.23
N SER A 736 4.27 18.70 -17.68
CA SER A 736 4.52 18.95 -19.11
C SER A 736 3.23 19.06 -19.96
N ALA A 737 2.17 19.58 -19.34
CA ALA A 737 0.84 19.70 -19.95
C ALA A 737 0.68 20.93 -20.84
N ILE A 738 1.70 21.78 -20.95
CA ILE A 738 1.60 23.07 -21.65
C ILE A 738 2.62 23.08 -22.78
N SER A 739 2.16 23.48 -23.96
CA SER A 739 3.01 23.60 -25.16
C SER A 739 2.70 24.86 -25.93
N LEU A 740 3.65 25.28 -26.77
CA LEU A 740 3.49 26.41 -27.69
C LEU A 740 3.25 25.87 -29.10
N LYS A 741 2.09 26.12 -29.66
CA LYS A 741 1.74 25.70 -31.04
C LYS A 741 1.49 26.90 -31.95
N ALA A 742 1.81 26.76 -33.23
CA ALA A 742 1.42 27.70 -34.24
C ALA A 742 -0.06 27.47 -34.62
N VAL A 743 -0.89 28.48 -34.51
CA VAL A 743 -2.33 28.38 -34.81
C VAL A 743 -2.66 29.24 -36.03
N SER A 744 -3.24 28.64 -37.09
CA SER A 744 -3.84 29.39 -38.22
C SER A 744 -5.19 29.95 -37.76
N ARG A 745 -5.44 31.24 -37.97
CA ARG A 745 -6.68 31.91 -37.59
C ARG A 745 -7.90 31.25 -38.26
N CYS A 746 -8.80 30.70 -37.49
CA CYS A 746 -10.19 30.54 -37.89
C CYS A 746 -10.96 31.82 -37.54
N LYS A 747 -11.70 32.40 -38.49
CA LYS A 747 -12.41 33.68 -38.32
C LYS A 747 -13.72 33.59 -37.52
N GLU A 748 -14.18 32.39 -37.15
CA GLU A 748 -15.54 32.19 -36.63
C GLU A 748 -15.63 31.27 -35.36
N CYS A 749 -14.51 30.90 -34.71
CA CYS A 749 -14.56 29.99 -33.53
C CYS A 749 -14.41 30.76 -32.23
N THR A 750 -15.45 30.76 -31.41
CA THR A 750 -15.45 31.26 -30.02
C THR A 750 -14.88 30.26 -29.01
N GLU A 751 -14.74 28.98 -29.37
CA GLU A 751 -14.09 27.95 -28.61
C GLU A 751 -13.33 27.00 -29.57
N ILE A 752 -12.02 26.84 -29.39
CA ILE A 752 -11.17 25.94 -30.20
C ILE A 752 -10.98 24.65 -29.42
N GLU A 753 -11.60 23.57 -29.88
CA GLU A 753 -11.32 22.22 -29.40
C GLU A 753 -10.02 21.70 -30.03
N ALA A 754 -9.22 20.94 -29.27
CA ALA A 754 -7.91 20.46 -29.73
C ALA A 754 -7.97 19.46 -30.92
N SER A 755 -9.16 18.97 -31.26
CA SER A 755 -9.43 18.08 -32.40
C SER A 755 -9.47 18.74 -33.75
N ASP A 756 -9.60 20.09 -33.82
CA ASP A 756 -9.88 20.83 -35.07
C ASP A 756 -8.67 21.55 -35.68
N ILE A 757 -7.45 21.19 -35.22
CA ILE A 757 -6.23 21.87 -35.68
C ILE A 757 -5.59 21.09 -36.84
N GLU A 758 -5.84 21.51 -38.07
CA GLU A 758 -5.00 21.13 -39.23
C GLU A 758 -3.65 21.86 -39.19
N ILE A 759 -2.56 21.11 -39.18
CA ILE A 759 -1.19 21.63 -39.19
C ILE A 759 -0.82 22.00 -40.63
N THR A 760 -0.87 23.30 -40.98
CA THR A 760 -0.34 23.78 -42.26
C THR A 760 1.11 24.23 -42.11
N THR A 761 1.99 23.71 -42.94
CA THR A 761 3.45 23.91 -42.95
C THR A 761 3.93 25.12 -43.73
N SER A 762 3.35 26.30 -43.51
CA SER A 762 3.77 27.53 -44.19
C SER A 762 4.22 28.62 -43.18
N PRO A 763 5.45 29.17 -43.27
CA PRO A 763 6.12 29.78 -42.11
C PRO A 763 5.91 31.29 -41.88
N THR A 764 5.00 31.97 -42.51
CA THR A 764 5.10 33.46 -42.53
C THR A 764 4.01 34.28 -41.82
N SER A 765 3.02 33.67 -41.12
CA SER A 765 2.02 34.48 -40.33
C SER A 765 1.29 33.76 -39.20
N ALA A 766 1.78 32.63 -38.73
CA ALA A 766 1.11 31.88 -37.65
C ALA A 766 1.37 32.53 -36.27
N LYS A 767 0.32 32.98 -35.60
CA LYS A 767 0.40 33.46 -34.22
C LYS A 767 0.68 32.25 -33.30
N LYS A 768 1.76 32.30 -32.54
CA LYS A 768 2.06 31.26 -31.53
C LYS A 768 1.10 31.38 -30.34
N GLN A 769 0.47 30.29 -29.94
CA GLN A 769 -0.47 30.26 -28.83
C GLN A 769 -0.14 29.13 -27.89
N ILE A 770 -0.35 29.38 -26.59
CA ILE A 770 -0.26 28.34 -25.55
C ILE A 770 -1.44 27.37 -25.69
N VAL A 771 -1.15 26.09 -25.66
CA VAL A 771 -2.15 25.01 -25.65
C VAL A 771 -1.94 24.17 -24.41
N VAL A 772 -3.03 23.82 -23.73
CA VAL A 772 -3.04 22.96 -22.54
C VAL A 772 -3.56 21.58 -22.96
N ASP A 773 -2.77 20.54 -22.68
CA ASP A 773 -3.22 19.15 -22.79
C ASP A 773 -4.06 18.79 -21.55
N SER A 774 -5.35 18.63 -21.74
CA SER A 774 -6.30 18.31 -20.67
C SER A 774 -6.05 16.96 -20.01
N ALA A 775 -5.47 15.99 -20.73
CA ALA A 775 -5.17 14.68 -20.18
C ALA A 775 -3.99 14.73 -19.19
N LEU A 776 -3.00 15.58 -19.43
CA LEU A 776 -1.84 15.78 -18.59
C LEU A 776 -2.07 16.81 -17.48
N CYS A 777 -2.90 17.83 -17.71
CA CYS A 777 -3.15 18.90 -16.76
C CYS A 777 -3.83 18.38 -15.49
N LYS A 778 -3.26 18.69 -14.32
CA LYS A 778 -3.82 18.33 -12.99
C LYS A 778 -4.45 19.51 -12.24
N GLY A 779 -4.61 20.67 -12.91
CA GLY A 779 -5.24 21.85 -12.32
C GLY A 779 -4.48 22.46 -11.13
N CYS A 780 -3.17 22.22 -11.00
CA CYS A 780 -2.37 22.64 -9.84
C CYS A 780 -2.18 24.17 -9.69
N GLY A 781 -2.46 24.95 -10.72
CA GLY A 781 -2.45 26.42 -10.68
C GLY A 781 -1.07 27.10 -10.79
N ILE A 782 0.05 26.36 -10.84
CA ILE A 782 1.40 26.96 -10.94
C ILE A 782 1.52 27.86 -12.16
N CYS A 783 1.02 27.42 -13.32
CA CYS A 783 1.00 28.21 -14.55
C CYS A 783 0.20 29.52 -14.43
N PHE A 784 -0.92 29.47 -13.68
CA PHE A 784 -1.73 30.65 -13.40
C PHE A 784 -0.99 31.63 -12.50
N ALA A 785 -0.36 31.13 -11.42
CA ALA A 785 0.43 31.96 -10.50
C ALA A 785 1.66 32.62 -11.18
N THR A 786 2.22 31.96 -12.21
CA THR A 786 3.39 32.45 -12.95
C THR A 786 3.00 33.47 -14.04
N CYS A 787 1.75 33.46 -14.51
CA CYS A 787 1.30 34.32 -15.63
C CYS A 787 1.04 35.77 -15.18
N PRO A 788 1.84 36.77 -15.61
CA PRO A 788 1.65 38.17 -15.19
C PRO A 788 0.42 38.85 -15.81
N LYS A 789 -0.22 38.22 -16.83
CA LYS A 789 -1.29 38.79 -17.61
C LYS A 789 -2.64 38.10 -17.45
N GLU A 790 -2.75 37.15 -16.56
CA GLU A 790 -3.94 36.28 -16.44
C GLU A 790 -4.29 35.59 -17.77
N GLY A 791 -3.27 35.33 -18.63
CA GLY A 791 -3.42 34.68 -19.94
C GLY A 791 -3.67 33.18 -19.87
N ILE A 792 -3.50 32.58 -18.71
CA ILE A 792 -3.87 31.20 -18.38
C ILE A 792 -4.48 31.21 -16.98
N MET A 793 -5.62 30.52 -16.79
CA MET A 793 -6.33 30.40 -15.53
C MET A 793 -6.72 28.96 -15.29
N VAL A 794 -7.31 28.65 -14.13
CA VAL A 794 -7.79 27.31 -13.74
C VAL A 794 -9.30 27.36 -13.53
N HIS A 795 -10.04 26.45 -14.16
CA HIS A 795 -11.48 26.29 -13.94
C HIS A 795 -11.77 26.00 -12.45
N GLY A 796 -12.80 26.66 -11.90
CA GLY A 796 -13.17 26.55 -10.48
C GLY A 796 -12.25 27.31 -9.52
N PHE A 797 -11.20 28.01 -10.05
CA PHE A 797 -10.26 28.84 -9.31
C PHE A 797 -9.88 30.09 -10.13
N THR A 798 -10.84 30.68 -10.78
CA THR A 798 -10.62 31.93 -11.51
C THR A 798 -10.30 33.08 -10.55
N MET A 799 -9.75 34.19 -11.08
CA MET A 799 -9.41 35.35 -10.25
C MET A 799 -10.63 35.95 -9.54
N ASN A 800 -11.80 35.88 -10.15
CA ASN A 800 -13.05 36.35 -9.53
C ASN A 800 -13.47 35.45 -8.34
N GLU A 801 -13.39 34.14 -8.49
CA GLU A 801 -13.68 33.18 -7.42
C GLU A 801 -12.71 33.36 -6.24
N LEU A 802 -11.41 33.48 -6.50
CA LEU A 802 -10.39 33.68 -5.47
C LEU A 802 -10.53 35.01 -4.75
N LYS A 803 -10.71 36.12 -5.50
CA LYS A 803 -10.90 37.46 -4.91
C LYS A 803 -12.16 37.52 -4.06
N SER A 804 -13.24 36.84 -4.44
CA SER A 804 -14.48 36.82 -3.66
C SER A 804 -14.30 36.08 -2.35
N GLN A 805 -13.58 34.96 -2.34
CA GLN A 805 -13.22 34.24 -1.10
C GLN A 805 -12.40 35.09 -0.15
N VAL A 806 -11.34 35.73 -0.67
CA VAL A 806 -10.47 36.59 0.15
C VAL A 806 -11.26 37.78 0.73
N ARG A 807 -12.13 38.41 -0.08
CA ARG A 807 -12.98 39.50 0.40
C ARG A 807 -13.95 39.05 1.48
N ALA A 808 -14.55 37.86 1.34
CA ALA A 808 -15.43 37.28 2.35
C ALA A 808 -14.68 36.98 3.65
N ALA A 809 -13.43 36.50 3.54
CA ALA A 809 -12.59 36.23 4.72
C ALA A 809 -12.19 37.49 5.49
N ILE A 810 -12.06 38.65 4.81
CA ILE A 810 -11.62 39.93 5.42
C ILE A 810 -12.81 40.77 5.91
N ALA A 811 -13.99 40.63 5.30
CA ALA A 811 -15.13 41.53 5.53
C ALA A 811 -15.79 41.38 6.93
N GLU A 812 -15.57 40.27 7.62
CA GLU A 812 -16.18 39.94 8.91
C GLU A 812 -15.21 40.03 10.09
N ASP A 813 -14.42 41.08 10.23
CA ASP A 813 -13.40 41.31 11.25
C ASP A 813 -11.98 40.86 10.90
N GLY A 814 -11.23 41.78 10.32
CA GLY A 814 -9.81 41.70 10.06
C GLY A 814 -8.91 41.54 11.31
N MET A 815 -9.43 41.01 12.42
CA MET A 815 -8.70 40.93 13.68
C MET A 815 -8.52 39.52 14.25
N ILE A 816 -9.05 38.47 13.60
CA ILE A 816 -8.98 37.10 14.21
C ILE A 816 -8.09 36.12 13.41
N LEU A 817 -7.56 36.54 12.25
CA LEU A 817 -6.72 35.67 11.40
C LEU A 817 -5.22 36.05 11.39
N MET A 818 -4.75 36.79 12.38
CA MET A 818 -3.31 36.95 12.63
C MET A 818 -2.87 36.28 13.90
#